data_de8156e4d52a19e11b71b1fa4d990ecc
#
_entry.id   de8156e4d52a19e11b71b1fa4d990ecc
#
_cell.length_a   1.000
_cell.length_b   1.000
_cell.length_c   1.000
_cell.angle_alpha   90.00
_cell.angle_beta   90.00
_cell.angle_gamma   90.00
#
_symmetry.space_group_name_H-M   'P 1'
#
loop_
_entity.id
_entity.type
_entity.pdbx_description
1 polymer ?
#
loop_
_entity_poly.entity_id
_entity_poly.type
_entity_poly.pdbx_seq_one_letter_code
_entity_poly.pdbx_strand_id
1 'polypeptide(L)'
;MGYQLSLKDVSEKNIYSLGNDFKGVSKDGEEISFTNFYMKRNGKPFFGISGEFHYSRMSDTRWEDELIKIKMCGVNIIATYVFWIHHEEEEGVFDFEGCRNLNKFIKLCKKLDLYVILRVGPFDHGEVRNGGIPDWMYGKPFEVRKISDGFLSYVKRLYIQIEEQVSGMFYKDNGPIIGVQIDNEYMHSSAPWEITAGISNEWVFGGDEGEAYMLRLKSLAAECGLLPVFYTCTGWGGAITPESMLPLWGGYAFRPWLFYSYKGEHPATDEYVYQNFHNNNVTCTNDFKPGYQPEEKPYSCCEMGGGMTCCYYYRFQYPYKSVDAMANIKIASGCNFLGYYMFHGGSNPNGKSGTFMNEGQVPKISYDYQAALGEFGQIRESYRRVKSIHYFIKSFGEKLCGLQTVLPEGAADIDPKDKSTLRYAVRTDGKSGYLFVNNYQDHVQMPDRTEEEIQLHLPEEDLTFKFGIAGDENGILPFHLDMDGIDLVQATAQPLTRIAPNGEITYVFFVPDGMKAEFVFEKDVMINGERTNIYRSQTSETDSFTVRKDKTTFRVMVISRKMADEMFIISKERLIFTDGALLEDERGIRLETTQTQNRIFTYPPDVLNDFNSVNVCEPAVNGILGFCILEIPEVHIGVEIEKVADNRYTVTLPEHFMAGLKDARLQIDYTGDIGHAFIDGKMINDNFSNGAVWEIGLKNFAKELAKDCITIYITPIREGANVNVESAMAARMEEVTEHIAALKNVRIQPVCEAIIVKY
;
A
#
# COMPACT_ATOMS: atom_id res chain seq x y z
N MET A 1 18.62 -26.10 -18.34
CA MET A 1 18.26 -25.40 -19.60
C MET A 1 17.99 -23.96 -19.22
N GLY A 2 18.61 -22.97 -19.87
CA GLY A 2 18.35 -21.57 -19.62
C GLY A 2 16.98 -21.15 -20.14
N TYR A 3 16.40 -20.14 -19.52
CA TYR A 3 15.14 -19.51 -19.95
C TYR A 3 15.41 -18.59 -21.16
N GLN A 4 14.47 -18.50 -22.08
CA GLN A 4 14.62 -17.66 -23.28
C GLN A 4 13.34 -16.90 -23.56
N LEU A 5 13.45 -15.66 -24.07
CA LEU A 5 12.33 -14.86 -24.49
C LEU A 5 12.68 -14.02 -25.73
N SER A 6 11.89 -14.15 -26.80
CA SER A 6 12.06 -13.35 -28.02
C SER A 6 11.33 -12.02 -27.89
N LEU A 7 12.06 -10.93 -28.16
CA LEU A 7 11.54 -9.57 -28.24
C LEU A 7 11.56 -9.02 -29.68
N LYS A 8 11.86 -9.88 -30.68
CA LYS A 8 12.07 -9.49 -32.08
C LYS A 8 10.78 -9.00 -32.75
N ASP A 9 9.63 -9.51 -32.33
CA ASP A 9 8.34 -9.24 -32.96
C ASP A 9 7.46 -8.31 -32.11
N VAL A 10 8.06 -7.56 -31.19
CA VAL A 10 7.33 -6.61 -30.36
C VAL A 10 6.89 -5.43 -31.21
N SER A 11 5.57 -5.33 -31.47
CA SER A 11 4.95 -4.24 -32.21
C SER A 11 4.66 -3.05 -31.31
N GLU A 12 4.64 -1.84 -31.89
CA GLU A 12 4.20 -0.66 -31.16
C GLU A 12 2.75 -0.82 -30.67
N LYS A 13 2.50 -0.41 -29.46
CA LYS A 13 1.16 -0.39 -28.87
C LYS A 13 0.34 0.75 -29.47
N ASN A 14 -0.90 0.48 -29.87
CA ASN A 14 -1.82 1.53 -30.29
C ASN A 14 -2.35 2.29 -29.05
N ILE A 15 -1.74 3.43 -28.74
CA ILE A 15 -2.09 4.28 -27.59
C ILE A 15 -2.86 5.50 -28.08
N TYR A 16 -4.09 5.68 -27.60
CA TYR A 16 -4.97 6.78 -27.97
C TYR A 16 -5.65 7.43 -26.75
N SER A 17 -6.10 8.65 -26.88
CA SER A 17 -6.80 9.38 -25.82
C SER A 17 -8.24 8.90 -25.68
N LEU A 18 -8.71 8.74 -24.44
CA LEU A 18 -10.08 8.32 -24.13
C LEU A 18 -11.14 9.43 -24.28
N GLY A 19 -10.76 10.66 -24.52
CA GLY A 19 -11.69 11.77 -24.74
C GLY A 19 -12.07 12.55 -23.48
N ASN A 20 -13.15 13.36 -23.58
CA ASN A 20 -13.45 14.39 -22.59
C ASN A 20 -13.98 13.86 -21.25
N ASP A 21 -14.65 12.70 -21.23
CA ASP A 21 -15.13 12.07 -19.97
C ASP A 21 -13.97 11.67 -19.04
N PHE A 22 -12.77 11.56 -19.61
CA PHE A 22 -11.56 11.11 -18.92
C PHE A 22 -10.51 12.22 -18.83
N LYS A 23 -10.97 13.46 -18.67
CA LYS A 23 -10.12 14.63 -18.65
C LYS A 23 -10.55 15.63 -17.59
N GLY A 24 -9.57 16.17 -16.87
CA GLY A 24 -9.70 17.32 -15.98
C GLY A 24 -8.71 18.42 -16.35
N VAL A 25 -9.16 19.67 -16.39
CA VAL A 25 -8.28 20.83 -16.63
C VAL A 25 -8.42 21.79 -15.45
N SER A 26 -7.30 22.16 -14.86
CA SER A 26 -7.24 23.12 -13.75
C SER A 26 -7.39 24.57 -14.21
N LYS A 27 -7.64 25.49 -13.27
CA LYS A 27 -7.67 26.95 -13.55
C LYS A 27 -6.36 27.47 -14.12
N ASP A 28 -5.24 26.85 -13.74
CA ASP A 28 -3.90 27.23 -14.22
C ASP A 28 -3.55 26.57 -15.56
N GLY A 29 -4.47 25.81 -16.14
CA GLY A 29 -4.32 25.16 -17.44
C GLY A 29 -3.56 23.84 -17.40
N GLU A 30 -3.25 23.30 -16.21
CA GLU A 30 -2.72 21.95 -16.08
C GLU A 30 -3.79 20.92 -16.43
N GLU A 31 -3.37 19.86 -17.10
CA GLU A 31 -4.27 18.80 -17.57
C GLU A 31 -3.94 17.45 -16.95
N ILE A 32 -4.95 16.76 -16.42
CA ILE A 32 -4.93 15.31 -16.20
C ILE A 32 -5.86 14.69 -17.23
N SER A 33 -5.38 13.69 -17.96
CA SER A 33 -6.14 12.98 -18.97
C SER A 33 -5.72 11.52 -19.03
N PHE A 34 -6.49 10.69 -19.75
CA PHE A 34 -6.25 9.26 -19.84
C PHE A 34 -6.14 8.80 -21.29
N THR A 35 -5.25 7.85 -21.49
CA THR A 35 -5.22 7.01 -22.68
C THR A 35 -5.81 5.65 -22.36
N ASN A 36 -5.99 4.81 -23.36
CA ASN A 36 -6.32 3.41 -23.15
C ASN A 36 -5.22 2.63 -22.40
N PHE A 37 -4.08 3.25 -22.08
CA PHE A 37 -2.92 2.55 -21.52
C PHE A 37 -2.39 3.14 -20.20
N TYR A 38 -2.45 4.47 -20.04
CA TYR A 38 -1.96 5.16 -18.85
C TYR A 38 -2.62 6.53 -18.67
N MET A 39 -2.48 7.06 -17.46
CA MET A 39 -2.81 8.44 -17.11
C MET A 39 -1.72 9.40 -17.62
N LYS A 40 -2.12 10.60 -18.03
CA LYS A 40 -1.21 11.71 -18.39
C LYS A 40 -1.38 12.89 -17.46
N ARG A 41 -0.29 13.57 -17.20
CA ARG A 41 -0.26 14.90 -16.59
C ARG A 41 0.48 15.85 -17.56
N ASN A 42 -0.20 16.91 -17.97
CA ASN A 42 0.34 17.90 -18.94
C ASN A 42 0.92 17.26 -20.20
N GLY A 43 0.20 16.28 -20.74
CA GLY A 43 0.57 15.55 -21.96
C GLY A 43 1.62 14.46 -21.79
N LYS A 44 2.29 14.35 -20.63
CA LYS A 44 3.29 13.32 -20.33
C LYS A 44 2.67 12.15 -19.58
N PRO A 45 3.17 10.91 -19.78
CA PRO A 45 2.77 9.78 -18.97
C PRO A 45 3.00 10.07 -17.46
N PHE A 46 2.01 9.71 -16.66
CA PHE A 46 2.05 9.86 -15.21
C PHE A 46 1.64 8.55 -14.55
N PHE A 47 2.56 7.94 -13.83
CA PHE A 47 2.28 6.72 -13.09
C PHE A 47 1.69 7.07 -11.71
N GLY A 48 0.41 6.77 -11.51
CA GLY A 48 -0.26 6.96 -10.22
C GLY A 48 0.16 5.91 -9.20
N ILE A 49 0.45 6.37 -7.98
CA ILE A 49 0.68 5.50 -6.82
C ILE A 49 -0.29 5.93 -5.74
N SER A 50 -1.32 5.10 -5.52
CA SER A 50 -2.41 5.41 -4.59
C SER A 50 -2.28 4.59 -3.31
N GLY A 51 -2.48 5.25 -2.17
CA GLY A 51 -2.62 4.59 -0.87
C GLY A 51 -4.00 4.83 -0.29
N GLU A 52 -4.71 3.75 0.04
CA GLU A 52 -6.00 3.86 0.72
C GLU A 52 -5.77 4.24 2.19
N PHE A 53 -6.35 5.37 2.59
CA PHE A 53 -6.33 5.89 3.95
C PHE A 53 -7.70 6.44 4.34
N HIS A 54 -8.42 5.74 5.19
CA HIS A 54 -9.76 6.15 5.64
C HIS A 54 -9.65 7.19 6.74
N TYR A 55 -9.86 8.47 6.41
CA TYR A 55 -9.78 9.56 7.38
C TYR A 55 -10.68 9.34 8.60
N SER A 56 -11.87 8.77 8.40
CA SER A 56 -12.84 8.51 9.48
C SER A 56 -12.38 7.44 10.49
N ARG A 57 -11.37 6.64 10.14
CA ARG A 57 -10.77 5.60 11.00
C ARG A 57 -9.51 6.08 11.73
N MET A 58 -9.22 7.37 11.70
CA MET A 58 -8.06 7.98 12.36
C MET A 58 -8.45 9.29 13.03
N SER A 59 -7.86 9.56 14.21
CA SER A 59 -8.01 10.88 14.85
C SER A 59 -7.50 11.99 13.93
N ASP A 60 -8.27 13.05 13.78
CA ASP A 60 -7.95 14.19 12.93
C ASP A 60 -6.70 14.97 13.38
N THR A 61 -6.23 14.74 14.60
CA THR A 61 -4.98 15.29 15.13
C THR A 61 -3.73 14.55 14.63
N ARG A 62 -3.91 13.38 14.01
CA ARG A 62 -2.83 12.55 13.49
C ARG A 62 -2.70 12.59 11.97
N TRP A 63 -3.73 13.01 11.24
CA TRP A 63 -3.77 12.97 9.78
C TRP A 63 -2.54 13.56 9.10
N GLU A 64 -2.05 14.72 9.57
CA GLU A 64 -0.94 15.39 8.91
C GLU A 64 0.34 14.56 8.95
N ASP A 65 0.71 14.04 10.13
CA ASP A 65 1.92 13.23 10.26
C ASP A 65 1.81 11.90 9.48
N GLU A 66 0.63 11.27 9.50
CA GLU A 66 0.42 10.01 8.77
C GLU A 66 0.42 10.24 7.24
N LEU A 67 -0.18 11.32 6.74
CA LEU A 67 -0.11 11.71 5.33
C LEU A 67 1.34 12.04 4.90
N ILE A 68 2.15 12.65 5.78
CA ILE A 68 3.57 12.87 5.51
C ILE A 68 4.32 11.53 5.39
N LYS A 69 4.08 10.56 6.28
CA LYS A 69 4.67 9.22 6.16
C LYS A 69 4.29 8.55 4.86
N ILE A 70 3.01 8.65 4.44
CA ILE A 70 2.53 8.13 3.15
C ILE A 70 3.27 8.79 1.99
N LYS A 71 3.40 10.12 1.99
CA LYS A 71 4.14 10.89 0.98
C LYS A 71 5.62 10.50 0.94
N MET A 72 6.26 10.36 2.10
CA MET A 72 7.67 9.94 2.22
C MET A 72 7.92 8.54 1.67
N CYS A 73 6.91 7.68 1.65
CA CYS A 73 6.96 6.39 0.96
C CYS A 73 6.88 6.50 -0.57
N GLY A 74 6.63 7.68 -1.13
CA GLY A 74 6.54 7.91 -2.58
C GLY A 74 5.12 7.83 -3.15
N VAL A 75 4.10 7.63 -2.32
CA VAL A 75 2.68 7.73 -2.72
C VAL A 75 2.37 9.15 -3.15
N ASN A 76 1.60 9.31 -4.24
CA ASN A 76 1.23 10.60 -4.81
C ASN A 76 -0.29 10.84 -4.89
N ILE A 77 -1.08 9.81 -4.58
CA ILE A 77 -2.55 9.86 -4.57
C ILE A 77 -3.07 9.22 -3.29
N ILE A 78 -4.03 9.86 -2.64
CA ILE A 78 -4.79 9.27 -1.52
C ILE A 78 -6.15 8.84 -2.04
N ALA A 79 -6.50 7.58 -1.81
CA ALA A 79 -7.88 7.12 -1.98
C ALA A 79 -8.54 7.03 -0.60
N THR A 80 -9.80 7.45 -0.51
CA THR A 80 -10.54 7.42 0.76
C THR A 80 -12.04 7.32 0.53
N TYR A 81 -12.71 6.50 1.34
CA TYR A 81 -14.17 6.41 1.37
C TYR A 81 -14.82 7.51 2.19
N VAL A 82 -16.00 7.92 1.77
CA VAL A 82 -16.95 8.73 2.54
C VAL A 82 -18.08 7.80 2.99
N PHE A 83 -17.86 7.01 4.02
CA PHE A 83 -18.84 6.04 4.49
C PHE A 83 -20.13 6.74 4.95
N TRP A 84 -21.22 6.52 4.24
CA TRP A 84 -22.50 7.17 4.51
C TRP A 84 -22.95 7.01 5.96
N ILE A 85 -22.94 5.77 6.48
CA ILE A 85 -23.35 5.47 7.86
C ILE A 85 -22.51 6.22 8.91
N HIS A 86 -21.24 6.54 8.62
CA HIS A 86 -20.40 7.31 9.55
C HIS A 86 -20.81 8.78 9.61
N HIS A 87 -21.38 9.30 8.52
CA HIS A 87 -21.76 10.70 8.41
C HIS A 87 -23.24 10.95 8.70
N GLU A 88 -24.11 9.98 8.47
CA GLU A 88 -25.56 10.08 8.69
C GLU A 88 -26.07 8.83 9.43
N GLU A 89 -25.62 8.64 10.69
CA GLU A 89 -26.10 7.54 11.54
C GLU A 89 -27.59 7.65 11.84
N GLU A 90 -28.09 8.88 12.05
CA GLU A 90 -29.50 9.21 12.21
C GLU A 90 -30.00 9.96 10.97
N GLU A 91 -31.17 9.57 10.46
CA GLU A 91 -31.76 10.16 9.25
C GLU A 91 -31.84 11.69 9.34
N GLY A 92 -31.24 12.39 8.38
CA GLY A 92 -31.25 13.86 8.28
C GLY A 92 -30.22 14.56 9.15
N VAL A 93 -29.42 13.83 9.93
CA VAL A 93 -28.42 14.40 10.83
C VAL A 93 -27.01 14.03 10.32
N PHE A 94 -26.44 14.90 9.49
CA PHE A 94 -25.07 14.74 9.01
C PHE A 94 -24.04 15.26 10.02
N ASP A 95 -22.93 14.56 10.13
CA ASP A 95 -21.80 14.88 11.01
C ASP A 95 -20.49 14.89 10.20
N PHE A 96 -19.84 16.06 10.16
CA PHE A 96 -18.54 16.28 9.51
C PHE A 96 -17.53 16.88 10.50
N GLU A 97 -17.61 16.53 11.79
CA GLU A 97 -16.71 17.02 12.82
C GLU A 97 -15.68 15.96 13.23
N GLY A 98 -14.57 16.41 13.82
CA GLY A 98 -13.50 15.55 14.29
C GLY A 98 -12.94 14.63 13.19
N CYS A 99 -12.92 13.31 13.43
CA CYS A 99 -12.46 12.32 12.45
C CYS A 99 -13.38 12.20 11.21
N ARG A 100 -14.54 12.85 11.19
CA ARG A 100 -15.45 12.90 10.05
C ARG A 100 -15.26 14.17 9.19
N ASN A 101 -14.35 15.08 9.54
CA ASN A 101 -14.16 16.35 8.86
C ASN A 101 -13.45 16.19 7.50
N LEU A 102 -14.24 15.82 6.48
CA LEU A 102 -13.77 15.62 5.12
C LEU A 102 -13.06 16.86 4.55
N ASN A 103 -13.62 18.05 4.80
CA ASN A 103 -13.05 19.32 4.32
C ASN A 103 -11.61 19.53 4.82
N LYS A 104 -11.38 19.33 6.13
CA LYS A 104 -10.05 19.43 6.76
C LYS A 104 -9.09 18.43 6.16
N PHE A 105 -9.52 17.18 5.97
CA PHE A 105 -8.70 16.11 5.41
C PHE A 105 -8.23 16.42 3.98
N ILE A 106 -9.16 16.83 3.10
CA ILE A 106 -8.82 17.17 1.71
C ILE A 106 -7.90 18.40 1.65
N LYS A 107 -8.07 19.38 2.54
CA LYS A 107 -7.14 20.54 2.64
C LYS A 107 -5.73 20.10 3.04
N LEU A 108 -5.59 19.12 3.92
CA LEU A 108 -4.28 18.57 4.28
C LEU A 108 -3.65 17.83 3.10
N CYS A 109 -4.40 17.04 2.34
CA CYS A 109 -3.90 16.42 1.12
C CYS A 109 -3.37 17.48 0.15
N LYS A 110 -4.11 18.57 -0.08
CA LYS A 110 -3.66 19.69 -0.90
C LYS A 110 -2.38 20.34 -0.38
N LYS A 111 -2.31 20.63 0.93
CA LYS A 111 -1.11 21.21 1.58
C LYS A 111 0.13 20.36 1.32
N LEU A 112 -0.04 19.05 1.26
CA LEU A 112 1.03 18.07 1.11
C LEU A 112 1.29 17.65 -0.36
N ASP A 113 0.68 18.31 -1.36
CA ASP A 113 0.77 17.96 -2.79
C ASP A 113 0.40 16.49 -3.06
N LEU A 114 -0.62 16.00 -2.39
CA LEU A 114 -1.21 14.69 -2.62
C LEU A 114 -2.52 14.85 -3.38
N TYR A 115 -2.65 14.17 -4.50
CA TYR A 115 -3.92 14.06 -5.21
C TYR A 115 -4.90 13.18 -4.41
N VAL A 116 -6.18 13.26 -4.75
CA VAL A 116 -7.23 12.49 -4.10
C VAL A 116 -8.15 11.84 -5.12
N ILE A 117 -8.44 10.55 -4.91
CA ILE A 117 -9.61 9.87 -5.47
C ILE A 117 -10.61 9.73 -4.34
N LEU A 118 -11.75 10.42 -4.47
CA LEU A 118 -12.81 10.44 -3.48
C LEU A 118 -13.82 9.34 -3.79
N ARG A 119 -13.98 8.37 -2.88
CA ARG A 119 -14.88 7.23 -3.04
C ARG A 119 -16.18 7.56 -2.31
N VAL A 120 -17.24 7.89 -3.08
CA VAL A 120 -18.46 8.55 -2.56
C VAL A 120 -19.65 7.62 -2.31
N GLY A 121 -19.46 6.34 -2.53
CA GLY A 121 -20.55 5.37 -2.43
C GLY A 121 -21.65 5.55 -3.51
N PRO A 122 -22.90 5.22 -3.21
CA PRO A 122 -23.54 5.04 -1.89
C PRO A 122 -23.18 3.76 -1.14
N PHE A 123 -22.73 2.71 -1.83
CA PHE A 123 -22.21 1.48 -1.26
C PHE A 123 -20.69 1.49 -1.37
N ASP A 124 -19.99 1.26 -0.27
CA ASP A 124 -18.54 1.38 -0.17
C ASP A 124 -17.85 0.04 0.16
N HIS A 125 -18.56 -0.95 0.70
CA HIS A 125 -18.01 -2.15 1.31
C HIS A 125 -17.12 -1.79 2.51
N GLY A 126 -15.79 -1.92 2.42
CA GLY A 126 -14.82 -1.43 3.40
C GLY A 126 -14.93 -2.05 4.81
N GLU A 127 -15.52 -3.26 4.93
CA GLU A 127 -15.89 -3.95 6.17
C GLU A 127 -16.71 -3.06 7.11
N VAL A 128 -17.45 -2.11 6.55
CA VAL A 128 -18.42 -1.27 7.28
C VAL A 128 -19.80 -1.91 7.18
N ARG A 129 -20.56 -1.84 8.27
CA ARG A 129 -21.92 -2.40 8.33
C ARG A 129 -22.79 -1.91 7.17
N ASN A 130 -23.49 -2.86 6.55
CA ASN A 130 -24.31 -2.65 5.34
C ASN A 130 -23.53 -2.06 4.16
N GLY A 131 -22.19 -2.27 4.10
CA GLY A 131 -21.35 -1.64 3.09
C GLY A 131 -21.32 -0.11 3.16
N GLY A 132 -21.63 0.47 4.32
CA GLY A 132 -21.67 1.91 4.56
C GLY A 132 -23.05 2.54 4.42
N ILE A 133 -24.08 1.81 3.96
CA ILE A 133 -25.45 2.32 3.88
C ILE A 133 -26.06 2.35 5.29
N PRO A 134 -26.70 3.48 5.73
CA PRO A 134 -27.28 3.58 7.06
C PRO A 134 -28.38 2.55 7.34
N ASP A 135 -28.44 2.01 8.57
CA ASP A 135 -29.42 0.99 8.98
C ASP A 135 -30.87 1.42 8.72
N TRP A 136 -31.20 2.69 9.00
CA TRP A 136 -32.55 3.21 8.82
C TRP A 136 -33.02 3.19 7.36
N MET A 137 -32.11 3.12 6.38
CA MET A 137 -32.45 3.06 4.96
C MET A 137 -33.25 1.82 4.60
N TYR A 138 -32.90 0.68 5.22
CA TYR A 138 -33.58 -0.61 4.98
C TYR A 138 -35.01 -0.67 5.53
N GLY A 139 -35.38 0.29 6.39
CA GLY A 139 -36.76 0.45 6.84
C GLY A 139 -37.65 1.30 5.91
N LYS A 140 -37.13 1.78 4.79
CA LYS A 140 -37.86 2.63 3.85
C LYS A 140 -38.69 1.81 2.85
N PRO A 141 -39.79 2.36 2.30
CA PRO A 141 -40.69 1.65 1.40
C PRO A 141 -40.15 1.61 -0.06
N PHE A 142 -38.89 1.32 -0.26
CA PHE A 142 -38.23 1.17 -1.56
C PHE A 142 -37.03 0.25 -1.47
N GLU A 143 -36.59 -0.26 -2.61
CA GLU A 143 -35.39 -1.08 -2.72
C GLU A 143 -34.13 -0.22 -2.60
N VAL A 144 -33.16 -0.71 -1.84
CA VAL A 144 -31.83 -0.11 -1.65
C VAL A 144 -30.89 -0.60 -2.73
N ARG A 145 -29.93 0.24 -3.16
CA ARG A 145 -28.94 -0.04 -4.21
C ARG A 145 -29.61 -0.40 -5.55
N LYS A 146 -30.73 0.30 -5.85
CA LYS A 146 -31.57 0.13 -7.05
C LYS A 146 -31.92 1.48 -7.67
N ILE A 147 -32.34 1.46 -8.94
CA ILE A 147 -32.95 2.61 -9.62
C ILE A 147 -34.38 2.78 -9.10
N SER A 148 -34.52 3.37 -7.94
CA SER A 148 -35.80 3.76 -7.37
C SER A 148 -35.75 5.23 -6.97
N ASP A 149 -36.82 5.98 -7.23
CA ASP A 149 -36.89 7.42 -6.93
C ASP A 149 -36.67 7.68 -5.43
N GLY A 150 -37.14 6.78 -4.58
CA GLY A 150 -36.94 6.84 -3.14
C GLY A 150 -35.45 6.76 -2.77
N PHE A 151 -34.78 5.71 -3.14
CA PHE A 151 -33.37 5.53 -2.86
C PHE A 151 -32.50 6.63 -3.48
N LEU A 152 -32.71 6.92 -4.76
CA LEU A 152 -31.94 7.95 -5.47
C LEU A 152 -32.11 9.35 -4.89
N SER A 153 -33.28 9.66 -4.28
CA SER A 153 -33.46 10.92 -3.59
C SER A 153 -32.56 11.08 -2.35
N TYR A 154 -32.34 9.99 -1.62
CA TYR A 154 -31.41 9.96 -0.49
C TYR A 154 -29.96 9.98 -0.94
N VAL A 155 -29.60 9.26 -2.00
CA VAL A 155 -28.26 9.32 -2.61
C VAL A 155 -27.95 10.75 -3.08
N LYS A 156 -28.94 11.44 -3.69
CA LYS A 156 -28.79 12.85 -4.06
C LYS A 156 -28.47 13.72 -2.86
N ARG A 157 -29.15 13.52 -1.74
CA ARG A 157 -28.89 14.24 -0.51
C ARG A 157 -27.47 13.99 0.00
N LEU A 158 -27.01 12.72 0.00
CA LEU A 158 -25.63 12.37 0.36
C LEU A 158 -24.62 13.11 -0.55
N TYR A 159 -24.80 13.05 -1.86
CA TYR A 159 -23.88 13.67 -2.81
C TYR A 159 -23.83 15.19 -2.68
N ILE A 160 -24.95 15.85 -2.39
CA ILE A 160 -24.99 17.29 -2.08
C ILE A 160 -24.17 17.58 -0.82
N GLN A 161 -24.35 16.78 0.25
CA GLN A 161 -23.61 16.97 1.50
C GLN A 161 -22.10 16.76 1.32
N ILE A 162 -21.69 15.80 0.50
CA ILE A 162 -20.28 15.59 0.15
C ILE A 162 -19.76 16.79 -0.65
N GLU A 163 -20.51 17.25 -1.67
CA GLU A 163 -20.08 18.39 -2.49
C GLU A 163 -19.88 19.66 -1.65
N GLU A 164 -20.80 19.94 -0.73
CA GLU A 164 -20.68 21.08 0.21
C GLU A 164 -19.37 21.05 1.01
N GLN A 165 -18.88 19.85 1.39
CA GLN A 165 -17.61 19.69 2.10
C GLN A 165 -16.39 19.92 1.20
N VAL A 166 -16.47 19.56 -0.08
CA VAL A 166 -15.34 19.57 -1.01
C VAL A 166 -15.46 20.63 -2.11
N SER A 167 -16.42 21.54 -2.00
CA SER A 167 -16.60 22.63 -2.97
C SER A 167 -15.31 23.44 -3.16
N GLY A 168 -14.93 23.67 -4.41
CA GLY A 168 -13.68 24.35 -4.77
C GLY A 168 -12.42 23.52 -4.57
N MET A 169 -12.52 22.22 -4.27
CA MET A 169 -11.38 21.31 -4.09
C MET A 169 -11.21 20.31 -5.23
N PHE A 170 -12.01 20.37 -6.26
CA PHE A 170 -11.81 19.59 -7.46
C PHE A 170 -10.62 20.13 -8.29
N TYR A 171 -10.06 19.27 -9.11
CA TYR A 171 -8.89 19.61 -9.94
C TYR A 171 -9.13 20.86 -10.82
N LYS A 172 -10.33 21.01 -11.38
CA LYS A 172 -10.72 22.22 -12.14
C LYS A 172 -10.57 23.52 -11.33
N ASP A 173 -10.63 23.47 -10.02
CA ASP A 173 -10.50 24.58 -9.08
C ASP A 173 -9.10 24.68 -8.46
N ASN A 174 -8.10 24.04 -9.05
CA ASN A 174 -6.76 23.83 -8.49
C ASN A 174 -6.78 23.06 -7.16
N GLY A 175 -7.78 22.23 -6.96
CA GLY A 175 -7.89 21.33 -5.81
C GLY A 175 -7.19 19.99 -6.05
N PRO A 176 -7.07 19.16 -5.01
CA PRO A 176 -6.38 17.88 -5.11
C PRO A 176 -7.25 16.75 -5.66
N ILE A 177 -8.59 16.90 -5.72
CA ILE A 177 -9.50 15.83 -6.16
C ILE A 177 -9.43 15.69 -7.67
N ILE A 178 -8.82 14.60 -8.13
CA ILE A 178 -8.62 14.25 -9.55
C ILE A 178 -9.58 13.17 -10.04
N GLY A 179 -10.34 12.55 -9.15
CA GLY A 179 -11.30 11.52 -9.50
C GLY A 179 -12.30 11.24 -8.41
N VAL A 180 -13.44 10.71 -8.83
CA VAL A 180 -14.56 10.29 -7.97
C VAL A 180 -14.89 8.84 -8.29
N GLN A 181 -14.83 7.96 -7.30
CA GLN A 181 -15.29 6.59 -7.43
C GLN A 181 -16.75 6.49 -6.98
N ILE A 182 -17.58 5.90 -7.82
CA ILE A 182 -19.01 5.68 -7.60
C ILE A 182 -19.24 4.21 -7.32
N ASP A 183 -19.98 3.89 -6.25
CA ASP A 183 -20.29 2.55 -5.77
C ASP A 183 -19.02 1.68 -5.64
N ASN A 184 -19.16 0.46 -5.24
CA ASN A 184 -18.05 -0.48 -5.12
C ASN A 184 -18.48 -1.87 -5.54
N GLU A 185 -17.75 -2.45 -6.49
CA GLU A 185 -17.97 -3.84 -6.95
C GLU A 185 -19.43 -4.18 -7.26
N TYR A 186 -20.16 -3.27 -7.90
CA TYR A 186 -21.57 -3.48 -8.26
C TYR A 186 -21.72 -4.72 -9.15
N MET A 187 -22.64 -5.62 -8.78
CA MET A 187 -22.86 -6.94 -9.35
C MET A 187 -21.68 -7.93 -9.17
N HIS A 188 -20.75 -7.62 -8.25
CA HIS A 188 -19.62 -8.50 -7.93
C HIS A 188 -19.59 -8.85 -6.43
N SER A 189 -19.69 -7.86 -5.56
CA SER A 189 -19.68 -8.05 -4.13
C SER A 189 -20.79 -7.27 -3.43
N SER A 190 -21.25 -7.76 -2.28
CA SER A 190 -22.38 -7.22 -1.54
C SER A 190 -22.21 -7.31 -0.04
N ALA A 191 -23.02 -6.55 0.69
CA ALA A 191 -23.20 -6.67 2.14
C ALA A 191 -24.16 -7.81 2.50
N PRO A 192 -24.09 -8.36 3.71
CA PRO A 192 -24.96 -9.48 4.15
C PRO A 192 -26.47 -9.25 3.98
N TRP A 193 -26.94 -8.00 4.06
CA TRP A 193 -28.34 -7.66 3.86
C TRP A 193 -28.87 -7.85 2.44
N GLU A 194 -27.97 -7.90 1.47
CA GLU A 194 -28.31 -8.03 0.06
C GLU A 194 -28.21 -9.47 -0.46
N ILE A 195 -27.80 -10.42 0.42
CA ILE A 195 -27.50 -11.79 0.02
C ILE A 195 -28.53 -12.78 0.49
N THR A 196 -28.67 -13.85 -0.30
CA THR A 196 -29.41 -15.05 0.06
C THR A 196 -28.43 -16.13 0.50
N ALA A 197 -28.70 -16.78 1.63
CA ALA A 197 -27.86 -17.85 2.13
C ALA A 197 -27.63 -18.95 1.09
N GLY A 198 -26.40 -19.41 0.94
CA GLY A 198 -26.04 -20.54 0.10
C GLY A 198 -25.75 -20.24 -1.37
N ILE A 199 -25.64 -18.97 -1.77
CA ILE A 199 -25.34 -18.61 -3.18
C ILE A 199 -23.88 -18.92 -3.52
N SER A 200 -22.94 -18.50 -2.68
CA SER A 200 -21.51 -18.70 -2.91
C SER A 200 -20.74 -18.67 -1.58
N ASN A 201 -19.56 -19.30 -1.56
CA ASN A 201 -18.64 -19.19 -0.43
C ASN A 201 -17.67 -18.01 -0.59
N GLU A 202 -17.43 -17.56 -1.80
CA GLU A 202 -16.43 -16.50 -2.08
C GLU A 202 -17.08 -15.24 -2.64
N TRP A 203 -18.05 -15.38 -3.52
CA TRP A 203 -18.64 -14.24 -4.23
C TRP A 203 -20.12 -14.12 -3.95
N VAL A 204 -20.52 -12.93 -3.54
CA VAL A 204 -21.90 -12.62 -3.23
C VAL A 204 -22.32 -11.42 -4.07
N PHE A 205 -23.05 -11.69 -5.15
CA PHE A 205 -23.50 -10.68 -6.08
C PHE A 205 -24.52 -9.74 -5.43
N GLY A 206 -24.29 -8.44 -5.52
CA GLY A 206 -25.25 -7.40 -5.14
C GLY A 206 -25.59 -6.53 -6.32
N GLY A 207 -26.88 -6.26 -6.46
CA GLY A 207 -27.42 -5.51 -7.58
C GLY A 207 -27.75 -6.38 -8.82
N ASP A 208 -28.61 -5.89 -9.68
CA ASP A 208 -29.10 -6.60 -10.87
C ASP A 208 -29.49 -5.68 -12.04
N GLU A 209 -29.21 -4.37 -11.95
CA GLU A 209 -29.63 -3.39 -12.96
C GLU A 209 -28.51 -2.99 -13.93
N GLY A 210 -27.36 -3.65 -13.84
CA GLY A 210 -26.26 -3.51 -14.78
C GLY A 210 -25.72 -2.08 -14.92
N GLU A 211 -25.35 -1.71 -16.14
CA GLU A 211 -24.79 -0.37 -16.42
C GLU A 211 -25.79 0.77 -16.14
N ALA A 212 -27.11 0.50 -16.26
CA ALA A 212 -28.11 1.53 -16.07
C ALA A 212 -28.05 2.17 -14.68
N TYR A 213 -27.83 1.33 -13.64
CA TYR A 213 -27.65 1.83 -12.27
C TYR A 213 -26.40 2.70 -12.14
N MET A 214 -25.26 2.23 -12.62
CA MET A 214 -23.98 2.95 -12.54
C MET A 214 -24.03 4.29 -13.30
N LEU A 215 -24.64 4.30 -14.50
CA LEU A 215 -24.84 5.53 -15.29
C LEU A 215 -25.81 6.50 -14.61
N ARG A 216 -26.85 5.99 -13.95
CA ARG A 216 -27.79 6.84 -13.19
C ARG A 216 -27.11 7.49 -11.98
N LEU A 217 -26.27 6.74 -11.25
CA LEU A 217 -25.46 7.29 -10.15
C LEU A 217 -24.45 8.33 -10.66
N LYS A 218 -23.74 8.04 -11.76
CA LYS A 218 -22.82 9.00 -12.40
C LYS A 218 -23.52 10.30 -12.77
N SER A 219 -24.70 10.20 -13.41
CA SER A 219 -25.51 11.37 -13.75
C SER A 219 -25.91 12.16 -12.52
N LEU A 220 -26.36 11.47 -11.47
CA LEU A 220 -26.76 12.07 -10.21
C LEU A 220 -25.59 12.78 -9.51
N ALA A 221 -24.41 12.15 -9.51
CA ALA A 221 -23.20 12.73 -8.96
C ALA A 221 -22.83 14.04 -9.69
N ALA A 222 -22.87 14.01 -11.03
CA ALA A 222 -22.62 15.20 -11.86
C ALA A 222 -23.66 16.30 -11.64
N GLU A 223 -24.96 15.96 -11.52
CA GLU A 223 -26.03 16.89 -11.18
C GLU A 223 -25.80 17.57 -9.83
N CYS A 224 -25.18 16.88 -8.87
CA CYS A 224 -24.83 17.41 -7.54
C CYS A 224 -23.50 18.17 -7.52
N GLY A 225 -22.77 18.26 -8.64
CA GLY A 225 -21.52 19.00 -8.72
C GLY A 225 -20.27 18.16 -8.42
N LEU A 226 -20.40 16.85 -8.19
CA LEU A 226 -19.28 15.94 -8.17
C LEU A 226 -18.75 15.75 -9.58
N LEU A 227 -17.43 15.92 -9.76
CA LEU A 227 -16.87 16.11 -11.09
C LEU A 227 -15.96 14.96 -11.52
N PRO A 228 -15.85 14.72 -12.85
CA PRO A 228 -15.02 13.66 -13.38
C PRO A 228 -13.51 13.90 -13.07
N VAL A 229 -12.62 12.87 -13.15
CA VAL A 229 -12.89 11.58 -13.82
C VAL A 229 -13.67 10.64 -12.91
N PHE A 230 -14.61 9.87 -13.46
CA PHE A 230 -15.37 8.89 -12.70
C PHE A 230 -14.75 7.50 -12.82
N TYR A 231 -14.65 6.82 -11.68
CA TYR A 231 -14.13 5.48 -11.52
C TYR A 231 -15.17 4.55 -10.91
N THR A 232 -14.94 3.24 -11.08
CA THR A 232 -15.59 2.20 -10.27
C THR A 232 -14.56 1.15 -9.87
N CYS A 233 -14.67 0.62 -8.66
CA CYS A 233 -13.89 -0.54 -8.25
C CYS A 233 -14.52 -1.81 -8.82
N THR A 234 -13.72 -2.68 -9.41
CA THR A 234 -14.16 -3.85 -10.15
C THR A 234 -13.79 -5.17 -9.48
N GLY A 235 -13.16 -5.14 -8.29
CA GLY A 235 -12.57 -6.32 -7.69
C GLY A 235 -11.52 -6.91 -8.63
N TRP A 236 -11.75 -8.13 -9.09
CA TRP A 236 -10.89 -8.79 -10.10
C TRP A 236 -11.38 -8.53 -11.54
N GLY A 237 -12.00 -7.40 -11.81
CA GLY A 237 -12.49 -7.02 -13.14
C GLY A 237 -13.94 -7.42 -13.41
N GLY A 238 -14.60 -8.14 -12.49
CA GLY A 238 -15.95 -8.68 -12.70
C GLY A 238 -17.09 -7.69 -12.51
N ALA A 239 -16.88 -6.58 -11.79
CA ALA A 239 -17.91 -5.59 -11.56
C ALA A 239 -18.22 -4.77 -12.83
N ILE A 240 -19.44 -4.26 -12.89
CA ILE A 240 -19.93 -3.47 -14.03
C ILE A 240 -19.12 -2.19 -14.19
N THR A 241 -18.61 -1.96 -15.41
CA THR A 241 -17.89 -0.75 -15.78
C THR A 241 -18.48 -0.14 -17.04
N PRO A 242 -19.30 0.92 -16.94
CA PRO A 242 -19.79 1.66 -18.10
C PRO A 242 -18.64 2.22 -18.95
N GLU A 243 -18.88 2.36 -20.26
CA GLU A 243 -17.87 2.88 -21.20
C GLU A 243 -17.28 4.23 -20.77
N SER A 244 -18.09 5.10 -20.17
CA SER A 244 -17.71 6.44 -19.71
C SER A 244 -17.09 6.49 -18.30
N MET A 245 -16.69 5.35 -17.73
CA MET A 245 -16.04 5.23 -16.43
C MET A 245 -14.74 4.44 -16.54
N LEU A 246 -13.80 4.67 -15.61
CA LEU A 246 -12.56 3.91 -15.53
C LEU A 246 -12.69 2.74 -14.55
N PRO A 247 -12.22 1.54 -14.93
CA PRO A 247 -12.12 0.42 -14.01
C PRO A 247 -10.93 0.57 -13.08
N LEU A 248 -11.12 0.23 -11.80
CA LEU A 248 -10.04 0.06 -10.85
C LEU A 248 -10.07 -1.37 -10.31
N TRP A 249 -8.97 -2.09 -10.49
CA TRP A 249 -8.86 -3.50 -10.12
C TRP A 249 -8.44 -3.67 -8.66
N GLY A 250 -8.75 -4.85 -8.12
CA GLY A 250 -8.20 -5.37 -6.87
C GLY A 250 -7.35 -6.62 -7.13
N GLY A 251 -6.93 -7.23 -6.04
CA GLY A 251 -6.22 -8.50 -6.00
C GLY A 251 -5.68 -8.76 -4.62
N TYR A 252 -6.06 -9.90 -4.02
CA TYR A 252 -5.68 -10.26 -2.67
C TYR A 252 -5.15 -11.69 -2.62
N ALA A 253 -3.95 -11.87 -2.09
CA ALA A 253 -3.38 -13.17 -1.82
C ALA A 253 -3.94 -13.82 -0.55
N PHE A 254 -4.34 -13.01 0.43
CA PHE A 254 -4.95 -13.45 1.68
C PHE A 254 -6.43 -13.09 1.67
N ARG A 255 -7.29 -14.09 1.72
CA ARG A 255 -8.74 -13.97 1.51
C ARG A 255 -9.52 -14.51 2.72
N PRO A 256 -9.64 -13.74 3.82
CA PRO A 256 -10.31 -14.19 5.04
C PRO A 256 -11.78 -14.55 4.83
N TRP A 257 -12.45 -13.96 3.84
CA TRP A 257 -13.84 -14.28 3.51
C TRP A 257 -14.07 -15.74 3.09
N LEU A 258 -13.06 -16.44 2.55
CA LEU A 258 -13.14 -17.89 2.30
C LEU A 258 -13.44 -18.68 3.55
N PHE A 259 -13.04 -18.16 4.72
CA PHE A 259 -13.15 -18.85 6.01
C PHE A 259 -14.36 -18.44 6.83
N TYR A 260 -15.27 -17.63 6.29
CA TYR A 260 -16.55 -17.37 6.96
C TYR A 260 -17.41 -18.65 7.10
N SER A 261 -17.23 -19.59 6.17
CA SER A 261 -17.92 -20.89 6.19
C SER A 261 -17.01 -22.08 5.90
N TYR A 262 -15.83 -21.88 5.35
CA TYR A 262 -14.88 -22.93 4.96
C TYR A 262 -13.81 -23.14 6.02
N LYS A 263 -13.36 -24.40 6.18
CA LYS A 263 -12.41 -24.81 7.22
C LYS A 263 -11.29 -25.64 6.60
N GLY A 264 -10.63 -25.13 5.62
CA GLY A 264 -9.50 -25.78 4.95
C GLY A 264 -8.24 -24.94 5.05
N GLU A 265 -7.25 -25.34 4.30
CA GLU A 265 -6.05 -24.54 4.04
C GLU A 265 -6.38 -23.45 3.02
N HIS A 266 -5.77 -22.28 3.15
CA HIS A 266 -5.87 -21.25 2.14
C HIS A 266 -5.15 -21.74 0.87
N PRO A 267 -5.79 -21.68 -0.31
CA PRO A 267 -5.11 -22.05 -1.55
C PRO A 267 -4.05 -21.01 -1.90
N ALA A 268 -2.91 -21.45 -2.45
CA ALA A 268 -1.99 -20.55 -3.14
C ALA A 268 -2.71 -19.86 -4.30
N THR A 269 -2.46 -18.56 -4.50
CA THR A 269 -3.22 -17.75 -5.46
C THR A 269 -2.41 -17.44 -6.72
N ASP A 270 -3.10 -17.10 -7.82
CA ASP A 270 -2.50 -16.67 -9.07
C ASP A 270 -1.93 -15.23 -9.01
N GLU A 271 -2.07 -14.55 -7.86
CA GLU A 271 -1.64 -13.16 -7.69
C GLU A 271 -0.12 -12.95 -7.90
N TYR A 272 0.68 -14.03 -7.81
CA TYR A 272 2.13 -14.00 -8.01
C TYR A 272 2.57 -14.70 -9.31
N VAL A 273 1.64 -14.91 -10.24
CA VAL A 273 1.89 -15.40 -11.59
C VAL A 273 1.73 -14.25 -12.57
N TYR A 274 2.73 -14.05 -13.44
CA TYR A 274 2.67 -12.97 -14.42
C TYR A 274 1.60 -13.19 -15.46
N GLN A 275 0.79 -12.16 -15.69
CA GLN A 275 -0.29 -12.10 -16.66
C GLN A 275 -0.07 -10.93 -17.62
N ASN A 276 -0.89 -10.81 -18.64
CA ASN A 276 -0.96 -9.61 -19.47
C ASN A 276 -2.38 -9.05 -19.42
N PHE A 277 -2.65 -8.24 -18.40
CA PHE A 277 -3.99 -7.70 -18.16
C PHE A 277 -4.48 -6.68 -19.18
N HIS A 278 -3.62 -6.21 -20.06
CA HIS A 278 -4.00 -5.24 -21.07
C HIS A 278 -4.32 -5.84 -22.44
N ASN A 279 -4.01 -7.10 -22.70
CA ASN A 279 -4.18 -7.73 -24.02
C ASN A 279 -5.32 -8.74 -24.10
N ASN A 280 -6.34 -8.69 -23.25
CA ASN A 280 -7.50 -9.59 -23.25
C ASN A 280 -7.24 -11.09 -23.12
N ASN A 281 -6.02 -11.52 -23.08
CA ASN A 281 -5.70 -12.93 -22.85
C ASN A 281 -5.73 -13.27 -21.36
N VAL A 282 -6.46 -12.46 -20.59
CA VAL A 282 -6.52 -12.60 -19.16
C VAL A 282 -7.63 -13.54 -18.79
N THR A 283 -7.24 -14.63 -18.25
CA THR A 283 -8.00 -15.28 -17.22
C THR A 283 -7.51 -14.69 -15.89
N CYS A 284 -8.07 -13.55 -15.53
CA CYS A 284 -7.93 -13.13 -14.15
C CYS A 284 -8.70 -14.06 -13.31
N THR A 285 -8.13 -14.76 -12.43
CA THR A 285 -8.76 -15.78 -11.63
C THR A 285 -9.91 -16.50 -12.37
N ASN A 286 -10.13 -17.73 -12.22
CA ASN A 286 -11.07 -18.54 -12.98
C ASN A 286 -12.55 -18.09 -12.88
N ASP A 287 -12.85 -17.01 -12.13
CA ASP A 287 -14.20 -16.68 -11.72
C ASP A 287 -14.85 -15.56 -12.57
N PHE A 288 -14.06 -14.63 -13.14
CA PHE A 288 -14.61 -13.47 -13.82
C PHE A 288 -13.90 -13.12 -15.13
N LYS A 289 -14.72 -12.81 -16.15
CA LYS A 289 -14.25 -12.06 -17.31
C LYS A 289 -14.51 -10.58 -17.07
N PRO A 290 -13.59 -9.68 -17.46
CA PRO A 290 -13.84 -8.25 -17.40
C PRO A 290 -15.15 -7.88 -18.11
N GLY A 291 -15.96 -7.02 -17.47
CA GLY A 291 -17.20 -6.50 -18.06
C GLY A 291 -16.98 -5.44 -19.17
N TYR A 292 -15.74 -5.22 -19.58
CA TYR A 292 -15.29 -4.25 -20.58
C TYR A 292 -14.11 -4.83 -21.35
N GLN A 293 -13.69 -4.14 -22.43
CA GLN A 293 -12.52 -4.56 -23.22
C GLN A 293 -11.22 -4.01 -22.57
N PRO A 294 -10.35 -4.87 -22.03
CA PRO A 294 -9.13 -4.42 -21.32
C PRO A 294 -8.18 -3.57 -22.16
N GLU A 295 -8.11 -3.76 -23.49
CA GLU A 295 -7.27 -2.92 -24.35
C GLU A 295 -7.77 -1.49 -24.49
N GLU A 296 -9.04 -1.23 -24.21
CA GLU A 296 -9.67 0.08 -24.35
C GLU A 296 -9.58 0.93 -23.10
N LYS A 297 -9.09 0.38 -22.00
CA LYS A 297 -8.94 1.05 -20.70
C LYS A 297 -7.55 0.84 -20.11
N PRO A 298 -7.00 1.81 -19.36
CA PRO A 298 -5.75 1.58 -18.66
C PRO A 298 -5.92 0.51 -17.58
N TYR A 299 -4.95 -0.39 -17.46
CA TYR A 299 -4.92 -1.31 -16.32
C TYR A 299 -4.45 -0.55 -15.08
N SER A 300 -5.34 -0.40 -14.11
CA SER A 300 -5.16 0.38 -12.89
C SER A 300 -5.68 -0.40 -11.69
N CYS A 301 -4.96 -0.39 -10.57
CA CYS A 301 -5.39 -1.03 -9.33
C CYS A 301 -5.76 0.01 -8.27
N CYS A 302 -6.85 -0.20 -7.52
CA CYS A 302 -7.15 0.56 -6.30
C CYS A 302 -7.07 -0.31 -5.04
N GLU A 303 -7.27 -1.60 -5.18
CA GLU A 303 -7.34 -2.55 -4.07
C GLU A 303 -6.35 -3.71 -4.24
N MET A 304 -5.10 -3.41 -4.61
CA MET A 304 -4.03 -4.38 -4.46
C MET A 304 -3.75 -4.56 -2.97
N GLY A 305 -3.68 -5.81 -2.49
CA GLY A 305 -3.49 -6.13 -1.08
C GLY A 305 -2.26 -5.48 -0.46
N GLY A 306 -2.46 -4.39 0.28
CA GLY A 306 -1.42 -3.70 1.07
C GLY A 306 -1.28 -4.27 2.49
N GLY A 307 -2.10 -5.22 2.82
CA GLY A 307 -2.25 -5.93 4.07
C GLY A 307 -3.54 -6.74 4.03
N MET A 308 -3.97 -7.30 5.16
CA MET A 308 -5.27 -7.95 5.30
C MET A 308 -5.64 -8.14 6.78
N THR A 309 -6.95 -8.05 7.09
CA THR A 309 -7.47 -8.30 8.43
C THR A 309 -7.66 -9.78 8.72
N CYS A 310 -7.48 -10.19 9.98
CA CYS A 310 -7.89 -11.51 10.43
C CYS A 310 -9.42 -11.62 10.52
N CYS A 311 -9.94 -12.83 10.36
CA CYS A 311 -11.32 -13.15 10.74
C CYS A 311 -11.37 -14.22 11.84
N TYR A 312 -12.56 -14.62 12.30
CA TYR A 312 -12.72 -15.58 13.39
C TYR A 312 -11.96 -16.89 13.15
N TYR A 313 -12.00 -17.43 11.96
CA TYR A 313 -11.43 -18.74 11.65
C TYR A 313 -10.08 -18.68 10.96
N TYR A 314 -9.65 -17.49 10.48
CA TYR A 314 -8.39 -17.31 9.78
C TYR A 314 -7.54 -16.23 10.46
N ARG A 315 -6.56 -16.66 11.25
CA ARG A 315 -5.73 -15.87 12.18
C ARG A 315 -4.27 -15.90 11.77
N PHE A 316 -3.94 -15.27 10.65
CA PHE A 316 -2.60 -15.26 10.05
C PHE A 316 -1.80 -14.02 10.45
N GLN A 317 -0.48 -14.14 10.36
CA GLN A 317 0.43 -13.01 10.30
C GLN A 317 0.72 -12.72 8.84
N TYR A 318 0.48 -11.48 8.43
CA TYR A 318 0.65 -11.09 7.04
C TYR A 318 2.12 -11.10 6.65
N PRO A 319 2.55 -11.84 5.60
CA PRO A 319 3.93 -11.84 5.15
C PRO A 319 4.20 -10.57 4.37
N TYR A 320 4.87 -9.61 4.98
CA TYR A 320 5.05 -8.26 4.43
C TYR A 320 5.75 -8.20 3.08
N LYS A 321 6.60 -9.19 2.76
CA LYS A 321 7.24 -9.36 1.45
C LYS A 321 6.23 -9.66 0.33
N SER A 322 5.00 -10.04 0.65
CA SER A 322 3.94 -10.25 -0.32
C SER A 322 3.57 -8.97 -1.07
N VAL A 323 3.68 -7.80 -0.42
CA VAL A 323 3.16 -6.54 -0.96
C VAL A 323 4.03 -6.03 -2.13
N ASP A 324 5.35 -5.98 -1.95
CA ASP A 324 6.24 -5.55 -3.03
C ASP A 324 6.36 -6.59 -4.14
N ALA A 325 6.28 -7.89 -3.81
CA ALA A 325 6.21 -8.95 -4.80
C ALA A 325 4.94 -8.83 -5.67
N MET A 326 3.77 -8.55 -5.05
CA MET A 326 2.54 -8.31 -5.81
C MET A 326 2.64 -7.05 -6.68
N ALA A 327 3.24 -5.97 -6.17
CA ALA A 327 3.49 -4.76 -6.95
C ALA A 327 4.38 -5.05 -8.17
N ASN A 328 5.44 -5.84 -8.01
CA ASN A 328 6.29 -6.31 -9.11
C ASN A 328 5.45 -7.03 -10.17
N ILE A 329 4.62 -8.01 -9.75
CA ILE A 329 3.73 -8.75 -10.67
C ILE A 329 2.77 -7.81 -11.40
N LYS A 330 2.06 -6.93 -10.70
CA LYS A 330 1.07 -6.03 -11.31
C LYS A 330 1.72 -5.08 -12.33
N ILE A 331 2.87 -4.48 -11.99
CA ILE A 331 3.62 -3.61 -12.91
C ILE A 331 4.03 -4.40 -14.17
N ALA A 332 4.65 -5.55 -14.00
CA ALA A 332 5.09 -6.37 -15.11
C ALA A 332 3.92 -6.84 -16.00
N SER A 333 2.75 -7.06 -15.40
CA SER A 333 1.51 -7.47 -16.07
C SER A 333 0.76 -6.32 -16.78
N GLY A 334 1.34 -5.12 -16.83
CA GLY A 334 0.80 -3.97 -17.57
C GLY A 334 0.16 -2.88 -16.73
N CYS A 335 0.17 -3.00 -15.40
CA CYS A 335 -0.37 -1.97 -14.51
C CYS A 335 0.45 -0.68 -14.60
N ASN A 336 -0.24 0.44 -14.85
CA ASN A 336 0.32 1.79 -14.91
C ASN A 336 -0.25 2.72 -13.83
N PHE A 337 -0.93 2.14 -12.84
CA PHE A 337 -1.46 2.84 -11.67
C PHE A 337 -1.59 1.83 -10.52
N LEU A 338 -0.72 1.91 -9.52
CA LEU A 338 -0.78 1.07 -8.33
C LEU A 338 -1.65 1.70 -7.25
N GLY A 339 -2.56 0.94 -6.67
CA GLY A 339 -3.34 1.35 -5.50
C GLY A 339 -3.39 0.24 -4.46
N TYR A 340 -3.03 0.57 -3.23
CA TYR A 340 -2.93 -0.37 -2.12
C TYR A 340 -4.14 -0.25 -1.20
N TYR A 341 -4.79 -1.36 -0.92
CA TYR A 341 -5.83 -1.49 0.08
C TYR A 341 -5.41 -2.49 1.17
N MET A 342 -5.20 -2.11 2.43
CA MET A 342 -5.02 -0.74 2.93
C MET A 342 -3.54 -0.34 2.84
N PHE A 343 -3.25 0.93 2.64
CA PHE A 343 -1.91 1.46 2.86
C PHE A 343 -1.70 1.85 4.33
N HIS A 344 -2.74 2.37 4.95
CA HIS A 344 -2.79 2.74 6.37
C HIS A 344 -3.96 2.06 7.05
N GLY A 345 -3.71 1.38 8.15
CA GLY A 345 -4.75 0.85 9.03
C GLY A 345 -5.49 1.95 9.79
N GLY A 346 -6.37 1.57 10.69
CA GLY A 346 -7.11 2.52 11.53
C GLY A 346 -7.98 1.84 12.57
N SER A 347 -8.79 2.62 13.25
CA SER A 347 -9.78 2.17 14.23
C SER A 347 -11.18 2.53 13.77
N ASN A 348 -12.10 1.59 13.72
CA ASN A 348 -13.49 1.87 13.41
C ASN A 348 -14.09 2.83 14.46
N PRO A 349 -14.72 3.94 14.06
CA PRO A 349 -15.38 4.83 15.02
C PRO A 349 -16.58 4.12 15.64
N ASN A 350 -16.81 4.37 16.93
CA ASN A 350 -18.07 3.99 17.57
C ASN A 350 -19.20 4.90 17.10
N GLY A 351 -20.38 4.34 16.87
CA GLY A 351 -21.59 5.10 16.64
C GLY A 351 -22.07 5.87 17.87
N LYS A 352 -22.93 6.85 17.67
CA LYS A 352 -23.47 7.72 18.73
C LYS A 352 -24.14 6.95 19.87
N SER A 353 -24.78 5.83 19.55
CA SER A 353 -25.42 4.92 20.52
C SER A 353 -24.50 3.80 21.01
N GLY A 354 -23.19 3.89 20.81
CA GLY A 354 -22.23 2.84 21.11
C GLY A 354 -22.31 1.64 20.15
N THR A 355 -22.90 1.82 18.99
CA THR A 355 -23.05 0.78 17.96
C THR A 355 -21.73 0.59 17.23
N PHE A 356 -21.32 -0.65 17.01
CA PHE A 356 -20.13 -0.96 16.21
C PHE A 356 -20.43 -0.75 14.73
N MET A 357 -19.49 -0.11 14.03
CA MET A 357 -19.65 0.27 12.62
C MET A 357 -19.01 -0.73 11.63
N ASN A 358 -18.41 -1.80 12.11
CA ASN A 358 -17.86 -2.87 11.28
C ASN A 358 -18.92 -3.92 10.93
N GLU A 359 -18.60 -4.74 9.96
CA GLU A 359 -19.39 -5.88 9.52
C GLU A 359 -18.52 -7.12 9.30
N GLY A 360 -19.17 -8.30 9.26
CA GLY A 360 -18.50 -9.56 9.07
C GLY A 360 -17.84 -10.13 10.34
N GLN A 361 -16.98 -11.11 10.15
CA GLN A 361 -16.31 -11.84 11.24
C GLN A 361 -14.92 -11.25 11.54
N VAL A 362 -14.81 -9.93 11.57
CA VAL A 362 -13.58 -9.16 11.77
C VAL A 362 -13.61 -8.44 13.14
N PRO A 363 -12.46 -7.90 13.62
CA PRO A 363 -12.44 -7.10 14.84
C PRO A 363 -13.42 -5.92 14.78
N LYS A 364 -13.97 -5.51 15.92
CA LYS A 364 -15.00 -4.47 15.99
C LYS A 364 -14.43 -3.06 15.93
N ILE A 365 -13.31 -2.84 16.61
CA ILE A 365 -12.65 -1.54 16.68
C ILE A 365 -11.40 -1.54 15.82
N SER A 366 -10.49 -2.51 16.02
CA SER A 366 -9.26 -2.54 15.26
C SER A 366 -9.53 -2.75 13.77
N TYR A 367 -9.00 -1.87 12.96
CA TYR A 367 -8.90 -1.99 11.51
C TYR A 367 -7.43 -1.84 11.11
N ASP A 368 -6.54 -2.45 11.87
CA ASP A 368 -5.10 -2.41 11.62
C ASP A 368 -4.73 -2.91 10.22
N TYR A 369 -5.49 -3.87 9.73
CA TYR A 369 -5.36 -4.47 8.39
C TYR A 369 -3.97 -5.05 8.11
N GLN A 370 -3.09 -5.13 9.10
CA GLN A 370 -1.67 -5.44 8.94
C GLN A 370 -1.04 -4.64 7.77
N ALA A 371 -1.51 -3.40 7.58
CA ALA A 371 -1.14 -2.53 6.48
C ALA A 371 0.30 -2.02 6.59
N ALA A 372 0.82 -1.41 5.53
CA ALA A 372 2.16 -0.82 5.48
C ALA A 372 2.40 0.18 6.61
N LEU A 373 1.40 1.02 6.91
CA LEU A 373 1.28 1.80 8.14
C LEU A 373 0.19 1.19 9.01
N GLY A 374 0.53 0.73 10.22
CA GLY A 374 -0.39 0.11 11.13
C GLY A 374 -1.42 1.08 11.71
N GLU A 375 -2.37 0.55 12.50
CA GLU A 375 -3.47 1.30 13.12
C GLU A 375 -3.01 2.56 13.86
N PHE A 376 -1.83 2.52 14.48
CA PHE A 376 -1.24 3.62 15.25
C PHE A 376 -0.01 4.24 14.57
N GLY A 377 0.10 4.13 13.25
CA GLY A 377 1.18 4.72 12.46
C GLY A 377 2.52 3.99 12.55
N GLN A 378 2.53 2.70 12.94
CA GLN A 378 3.72 1.85 12.91
C GLN A 378 4.16 1.60 11.47
N ILE A 379 5.41 1.90 11.15
CA ILE A 379 5.96 1.49 9.84
C ILE A 379 6.35 0.01 9.88
N ARG A 380 5.91 -0.73 8.87
CA ARG A 380 6.17 -2.17 8.72
C ARG A 380 7.18 -2.45 7.61
N GLU A 381 7.62 -3.69 7.51
CA GLU A 381 8.53 -4.12 6.44
C GLU A 381 7.94 -3.82 5.05
N SER A 382 6.64 -4.05 4.85
CA SER A 382 5.96 -3.73 3.58
C SER A 382 6.09 -2.25 3.19
N TYR A 383 5.97 -1.30 4.13
CA TYR A 383 6.21 0.13 3.88
C TYR A 383 7.62 0.36 3.33
N ARG A 384 8.64 -0.26 3.94
CA ARG A 384 10.02 -0.10 3.55
C ARG A 384 10.27 -0.67 2.15
N ARG A 385 9.75 -1.86 1.89
CA ARG A 385 9.96 -2.59 0.63
C ARG A 385 9.25 -1.94 -0.55
N VAL A 386 7.96 -1.55 -0.42
CA VAL A 386 7.24 -0.88 -1.52
C VAL A 386 7.81 0.50 -1.86
N LYS A 387 8.40 1.18 -0.89
CA LYS A 387 9.08 2.47 -1.09
C LYS A 387 10.15 2.39 -2.19
N SER A 388 10.90 1.29 -2.27
CA SER A 388 11.89 1.05 -3.32
C SER A 388 11.24 1.00 -4.71
N ILE A 389 10.08 0.36 -4.84
CA ILE A 389 9.31 0.34 -6.10
C ILE A 389 8.77 1.74 -6.43
N HIS A 390 8.26 2.47 -5.44
CA HIS A 390 7.73 3.81 -5.65
C HIS A 390 8.81 4.80 -6.12
N TYR A 391 10.01 4.73 -5.57
CA TYR A 391 11.12 5.56 -6.00
C TYR A 391 11.61 5.21 -7.41
N PHE A 392 11.63 3.91 -7.75
CA PHE A 392 11.85 3.46 -9.13
C PHE A 392 10.81 4.08 -10.08
N ILE A 393 9.53 3.96 -9.76
CA ILE A 393 8.44 4.53 -10.56
C ILE A 393 8.59 6.06 -10.68
N LYS A 394 8.91 6.75 -9.60
CA LYS A 394 9.08 8.20 -9.60
C LYS A 394 10.16 8.66 -10.58
N SER A 395 11.24 7.90 -10.73
CA SER A 395 12.37 8.26 -11.60
C SER A 395 12.24 7.71 -13.03
N PHE A 396 11.61 6.54 -13.20
CA PHE A 396 11.59 5.81 -14.47
C PHE A 396 10.17 5.52 -14.99
N GLY A 397 9.13 5.91 -14.26
CA GLY A 397 7.74 5.60 -14.57
C GLY A 397 7.22 6.25 -15.84
N GLU A 398 7.72 7.44 -16.23
CA GLU A 398 7.33 8.10 -17.48
C GLU A 398 7.60 7.18 -18.69
N LYS A 399 8.79 6.58 -18.77
CA LYS A 399 9.14 5.61 -19.81
C LYS A 399 8.38 4.30 -19.61
N LEU A 400 8.33 3.81 -18.38
CA LEU A 400 7.69 2.52 -18.05
C LEU A 400 6.22 2.46 -18.50
N CYS A 401 5.46 3.56 -18.36
CA CYS A 401 4.06 3.64 -18.78
C CYS A 401 3.83 3.24 -20.24
N GLY A 402 4.76 3.60 -21.14
CA GLY A 402 4.64 3.29 -22.58
C GLY A 402 5.05 1.87 -22.96
N LEU A 403 5.72 1.14 -22.07
CA LEU A 403 6.22 -0.20 -22.35
C LEU A 403 5.13 -1.26 -22.24
N GLN A 404 5.13 -2.20 -23.16
CA GLN A 404 4.16 -3.30 -23.16
C GLN A 404 4.73 -4.56 -22.49
N THR A 405 3.83 -5.40 -21.98
CA THR A 405 4.18 -6.69 -21.36
C THR A 405 4.46 -7.75 -22.43
N VAL A 406 5.56 -8.47 -22.24
CA VAL A 406 5.90 -9.67 -23.02
C VAL A 406 6.16 -10.82 -22.04
N LEU A 407 5.44 -11.91 -22.20
CA LEU A 407 5.51 -13.10 -21.36
C LEU A 407 6.20 -14.25 -22.09
N PRO A 408 6.99 -15.07 -21.37
CA PRO A 408 7.40 -16.37 -21.90
C PRO A 408 6.19 -17.28 -22.16
N GLU A 409 6.36 -18.21 -23.08
CA GLU A 409 5.32 -19.21 -23.34
C GLU A 409 4.99 -20.01 -22.07
N GLY A 410 3.69 -20.14 -21.76
CA GLY A 410 3.18 -20.84 -20.58
C GLY A 410 3.37 -20.10 -19.25
N ALA A 411 3.87 -18.86 -19.25
CA ALA A 411 4.08 -18.10 -18.01
C ALA A 411 2.80 -17.85 -17.23
N ALA A 412 1.68 -17.62 -17.94
CA ALA A 412 0.37 -17.38 -17.33
C ALA A 412 -0.31 -18.65 -16.79
N ASP A 413 0.19 -19.82 -17.17
CA ASP A 413 -0.37 -21.14 -16.79
C ASP A 413 0.46 -21.84 -15.72
N ILE A 414 1.44 -21.17 -15.12
CA ILE A 414 2.27 -21.74 -14.04
C ILE A 414 1.39 -22.00 -12.83
N ASP A 415 1.37 -23.26 -12.35
CA ASP A 415 0.70 -23.61 -11.11
C ASP A 415 1.31 -22.80 -9.94
N PRO A 416 0.50 -22.07 -9.15
CA PRO A 416 0.98 -21.35 -7.97
C PRO A 416 1.85 -22.20 -7.04
N LYS A 417 1.61 -23.51 -6.95
CA LYS A 417 2.40 -24.43 -6.14
C LYS A 417 3.72 -24.88 -6.77
N ASP A 418 3.97 -24.53 -8.03
CA ASP A 418 5.25 -24.87 -8.69
C ASP A 418 6.39 -24.05 -8.11
N LYS A 419 7.35 -24.75 -7.47
CA LYS A 419 8.58 -24.18 -6.90
C LYS A 419 9.77 -24.27 -7.84
N SER A 420 9.64 -24.94 -8.98
CA SER A 420 10.74 -25.26 -9.87
C SER A 420 10.91 -24.24 -10.99
N THR A 421 9.85 -23.71 -11.52
CA THR A 421 9.86 -22.77 -12.64
C THR A 421 10.13 -21.34 -12.15
N LEU A 422 11.15 -20.69 -12.72
CA LEU A 422 11.39 -19.26 -12.46
C LEU A 422 10.30 -18.43 -13.13
N ARG A 423 9.70 -17.52 -12.37
CA ARG A 423 8.69 -16.58 -12.88
C ARG A 423 9.37 -15.30 -13.32
N TYR A 424 9.18 -14.94 -14.59
CA TYR A 424 9.70 -13.70 -15.16
C TYR A 424 8.81 -13.17 -16.26
N ALA A 425 8.90 -11.87 -16.49
CA ALA A 425 8.22 -11.16 -17.55
C ALA A 425 9.07 -9.95 -17.98
N VAL A 426 8.76 -9.37 -19.12
CA VAL A 426 9.45 -8.18 -19.62
C VAL A 426 8.46 -7.08 -19.93
N ARG A 427 8.78 -5.84 -19.53
CA ARG A 427 8.14 -4.62 -20.02
C ARG A 427 9.09 -3.95 -21.00
N THR A 428 8.67 -3.76 -22.27
CA THR A 428 9.57 -3.32 -23.34
C THR A 428 8.87 -2.60 -24.50
N ASP A 429 9.63 -1.79 -25.22
CA ASP A 429 9.31 -1.24 -26.54
C ASP A 429 9.95 -2.07 -27.69
N GLY A 430 10.52 -3.22 -27.38
CA GLY A 430 11.25 -4.07 -28.31
C GLY A 430 12.76 -3.77 -28.41
N LYS A 431 13.20 -2.63 -27.87
CA LYS A 431 14.63 -2.21 -27.90
C LYS A 431 15.18 -2.05 -26.50
N SER A 432 14.42 -1.55 -25.58
CA SER A 432 14.79 -1.27 -24.21
C SER A 432 13.70 -1.67 -23.26
N GLY A 433 14.01 -1.80 -21.97
CA GLY A 433 12.98 -2.15 -21.00
C GLY A 433 13.51 -2.68 -19.68
N TYR A 434 12.66 -3.48 -19.05
CA TYR A 434 12.93 -4.07 -17.74
C TYR A 434 12.53 -5.54 -17.73
N LEU A 435 13.43 -6.38 -17.27
CA LEU A 435 13.19 -7.78 -16.94
C LEU A 435 12.72 -7.84 -15.48
N PHE A 436 11.50 -8.30 -15.26
CA PHE A 436 10.92 -8.55 -13.94
C PHE A 436 11.11 -10.01 -13.58
N VAL A 437 11.57 -10.26 -12.36
CA VAL A 437 11.73 -11.60 -11.80
C VAL A 437 11.04 -11.68 -10.45
N ASN A 438 10.38 -12.79 -10.17
CA ASN A 438 9.69 -13.03 -8.91
C ASN A 438 9.97 -14.44 -8.39
N ASN A 439 10.48 -14.52 -7.14
CA ASN A 439 10.70 -15.78 -6.42
C ASN A 439 9.89 -15.81 -5.12
N TYR A 440 8.75 -15.09 -5.08
CA TYR A 440 7.76 -15.09 -4.01
C TYR A 440 6.48 -15.81 -4.45
N GLN A 441 5.86 -16.54 -3.55
CA GLN A 441 4.50 -17.08 -3.69
C GLN A 441 3.82 -17.09 -2.32
N ASP A 442 2.55 -16.67 -2.26
CA ASP A 442 1.72 -16.82 -1.07
C ASP A 442 1.48 -18.30 -0.72
N HIS A 443 1.42 -18.61 0.57
CA HIS A 443 1.15 -19.96 1.09
C HIS A 443 2.14 -21.05 0.62
N VAL A 444 3.23 -20.67 -0.01
CA VAL A 444 4.27 -21.59 -0.51
C VAL A 444 5.64 -21.01 -0.21
N GLN A 445 6.48 -21.73 0.52
CA GLN A 445 7.87 -21.31 0.72
C GLN A 445 8.68 -21.63 -0.53
N MET A 446 9.20 -20.58 -1.18
CA MET A 446 10.03 -20.67 -2.36
C MET A 446 11.50 -20.92 -1.97
N PRO A 447 12.24 -21.78 -2.70
CA PRO A 447 13.66 -22.02 -2.44
C PRO A 447 14.53 -20.88 -2.97
N ASP A 448 15.73 -20.75 -2.40
CA ASP A 448 16.80 -19.94 -3.00
C ASP A 448 17.19 -20.50 -4.34
N ARG A 449 17.45 -19.61 -5.31
CA ARG A 449 17.98 -19.93 -6.65
C ARG A 449 19.37 -19.32 -6.77
N THR A 450 20.36 -20.15 -7.07
CA THR A 450 21.78 -19.72 -7.02
C THR A 450 22.34 -19.35 -8.38
N GLU A 451 21.86 -19.99 -9.45
CA GLU A 451 22.38 -19.84 -10.82
C GLU A 451 21.23 -19.92 -11.82
N GLU A 452 20.59 -18.79 -12.07
CA GLU A 452 19.58 -18.67 -13.13
C GLU A 452 20.16 -17.94 -14.33
N GLU A 453 19.73 -18.33 -15.52
CA GLU A 453 20.11 -17.69 -16.78
C GLU A 453 18.87 -17.42 -17.62
N ILE A 454 18.67 -16.15 -18.00
CA ILE A 454 17.62 -15.71 -18.92
C ILE A 454 18.28 -15.05 -20.12
N GLN A 455 17.93 -15.53 -21.31
CA GLN A 455 18.36 -14.94 -22.57
C GLN A 455 17.21 -14.18 -23.22
N LEU A 456 17.43 -12.89 -23.48
CA LEU A 456 16.50 -12.03 -24.22
C LEU A 456 17.02 -11.85 -25.65
N HIS A 457 16.21 -12.23 -26.63
CA HIS A 457 16.54 -12.09 -28.06
C HIS A 457 15.93 -10.79 -28.59
N LEU A 458 16.72 -9.72 -28.67
CA LEU A 458 16.34 -8.45 -29.27
C LEU A 458 16.51 -8.50 -30.80
N PRO A 459 15.97 -7.51 -31.55
CA PRO A 459 16.13 -7.48 -33.01
C PRO A 459 17.59 -7.50 -33.50
N GLU A 460 18.50 -6.83 -32.79
CA GLU A 460 19.89 -6.62 -33.21
C GLU A 460 20.92 -7.42 -32.39
N GLU A 461 20.58 -7.87 -31.19
CA GLU A 461 21.48 -8.57 -30.28
C GLU A 461 20.76 -9.50 -29.29
N ASP A 462 21.51 -10.36 -28.66
CA ASP A 462 21.07 -11.22 -27.56
C ASP A 462 21.68 -10.73 -26.25
N LEU A 463 20.86 -10.56 -25.22
CA LEU A 463 21.28 -10.23 -23.87
C LEU A 463 21.14 -11.45 -22.97
N THR A 464 22.13 -11.68 -22.10
CA THR A 464 22.10 -12.81 -21.16
C THR A 464 22.24 -12.30 -19.74
N PHE A 465 21.19 -12.51 -18.94
CA PHE A 465 21.16 -12.22 -17.52
C PHE A 465 21.53 -13.47 -16.73
N LYS A 466 22.56 -13.38 -15.86
CA LYS A 466 22.96 -14.44 -14.95
C LYS A 466 22.90 -13.94 -13.53
N PHE A 467 22.09 -14.57 -12.70
CA PHE A 467 21.87 -14.13 -11.31
C PHE A 467 21.44 -15.27 -10.40
N GLY A 468 21.59 -15.08 -9.11
CA GLY A 468 20.83 -15.79 -8.08
C GLY A 468 19.71 -14.91 -7.57
N ILE A 469 18.74 -15.48 -6.88
CA ILE A 469 17.69 -14.77 -6.17
C ILE A 469 17.24 -15.58 -4.96
N ALA A 470 17.17 -14.93 -3.80
CA ALA A 470 16.74 -15.59 -2.57
C ALA A 470 15.25 -16.00 -2.64
N GLY A 471 14.86 -16.94 -1.79
CA GLY A 471 13.46 -17.22 -1.53
C GLY A 471 12.76 -15.97 -1.01
N ASP A 472 11.52 -15.77 -1.46
CA ASP A 472 10.67 -14.61 -1.12
C ASP A 472 11.22 -13.24 -1.58
N GLU A 473 12.06 -13.21 -2.61
CA GLU A 473 12.59 -11.98 -3.20
C GLU A 473 12.08 -11.77 -4.62
N ASN A 474 12.14 -10.52 -5.07
CA ASN A 474 11.78 -10.09 -6.42
C ASN A 474 12.72 -9.00 -6.93
N GLY A 475 12.75 -8.76 -8.23
CA GLY A 475 13.63 -7.73 -8.79
C GLY A 475 13.16 -7.21 -10.14
N ILE A 476 13.65 -6.01 -10.49
CA ILE A 476 13.41 -5.31 -11.75
C ILE A 476 14.78 -4.96 -12.35
N LEU A 477 15.18 -5.66 -13.40
CA LEU A 477 16.51 -5.56 -14.00
C LEU A 477 16.42 -4.79 -15.32
N PRO A 478 17.13 -3.68 -15.49
CA PRO A 478 17.05 -2.87 -16.69
C PRO A 478 17.87 -3.47 -17.84
N PHE A 479 17.41 -3.21 -19.08
CA PHE A 479 18.22 -3.36 -20.28
C PHE A 479 18.01 -2.18 -21.22
N HIS A 480 19.10 -1.73 -21.87
CA HIS A 480 19.15 -0.51 -22.67
C HIS A 480 18.51 0.69 -21.97
N LEU A 481 18.92 0.90 -20.71
CA LEU A 481 18.47 2.06 -19.93
C LEU A 481 19.34 3.26 -20.33
N ASP A 482 18.70 4.27 -20.90
CA ASP A 482 19.35 5.56 -21.14
C ASP A 482 19.66 6.26 -19.81
N MET A 483 20.93 6.46 -19.53
CA MET A 483 21.47 7.16 -18.37
C MET A 483 22.12 8.47 -18.81
N ASP A 484 21.30 9.51 -19.00
CA ASP A 484 21.75 10.84 -19.49
C ASP A 484 22.58 10.77 -20.79
N GLY A 485 22.19 9.92 -21.74
CA GLY A 485 22.82 9.73 -23.04
C GLY A 485 23.93 8.67 -23.07
N ILE A 486 24.12 7.93 -22.00
CA ILE A 486 24.97 6.74 -21.94
C ILE A 486 24.07 5.51 -21.77
N ASP A 487 24.22 4.52 -22.64
CA ASP A 487 23.41 3.30 -22.59
C ASP A 487 23.96 2.32 -21.54
N LEU A 488 23.14 2.00 -20.54
CA LEU A 488 23.33 0.83 -19.70
C LEU A 488 22.69 -0.38 -20.41
N VAL A 489 23.52 -1.16 -21.08
CA VAL A 489 23.08 -2.31 -21.89
C VAL A 489 22.33 -3.33 -21.02
N GLN A 490 22.83 -3.65 -19.84
CA GLN A 490 22.13 -4.46 -18.84
C GLN A 490 22.72 -4.32 -17.43
N ALA A 491 21.91 -4.56 -16.40
CA ALA A 491 22.40 -4.71 -15.04
C ALA A 491 21.64 -5.81 -14.27
N THR A 492 22.35 -6.51 -13.38
CA THR A 492 21.77 -7.43 -12.39
C THR A 492 21.60 -6.75 -11.03
N ALA A 493 21.18 -5.50 -11.06
CA ALA A 493 20.79 -4.67 -9.93
C ALA A 493 19.57 -3.86 -10.33
N GLN A 494 18.68 -3.61 -9.36
CA GLN A 494 17.46 -2.86 -9.61
C GLN A 494 17.71 -1.35 -9.54
N PRO A 495 17.33 -0.56 -10.57
CA PRO A 495 17.36 0.89 -10.47
C PRO A 495 16.36 1.38 -9.43
N LEU A 496 16.77 2.33 -8.59
CA LEU A 496 15.98 2.84 -7.48
C LEU A 496 15.58 4.30 -7.70
N THR A 497 16.56 5.15 -8.02
CA THR A 497 16.29 6.57 -8.29
C THR A 497 17.44 7.22 -9.05
N ARG A 498 17.12 8.32 -9.74
CA ARG A 498 18.08 9.28 -10.27
C ARG A 498 17.93 10.59 -9.49
N ILE A 499 19.00 11.07 -8.93
CA ILE A 499 19.09 12.33 -8.19
C ILE A 499 20.25 13.17 -8.68
N ALA A 500 20.24 14.47 -8.38
CA ALA A 500 21.32 15.38 -8.74
C ALA A 500 21.64 16.35 -7.58
N PRO A 501 22.05 15.84 -6.40
CA PRO A 501 22.39 16.69 -5.28
C PRO A 501 23.56 17.59 -5.64
N ASN A 502 23.42 18.90 -5.34
CA ASN A 502 24.43 19.91 -5.70
C ASN A 502 24.78 19.95 -7.20
N GLY A 503 23.92 19.42 -8.09
CA GLY A 503 24.13 19.34 -9.52
C GLY A 503 24.96 18.13 -10.00
N GLU A 504 25.38 17.25 -9.12
CA GLU A 504 26.08 16.00 -9.45
C GLU A 504 25.10 14.85 -9.67
N ILE A 505 24.98 14.38 -10.91
CA ILE A 505 24.07 13.29 -11.25
C ILE A 505 24.52 11.99 -10.56
N THR A 506 23.60 11.37 -9.84
CA THR A 506 23.81 10.08 -9.19
C THR A 506 22.63 9.16 -9.46
N TYR A 507 22.91 8.00 -10.03
CA TYR A 507 21.98 6.89 -10.14
C TYR A 507 22.16 5.96 -8.96
N VAL A 508 21.08 5.62 -8.27
CA VAL A 508 21.09 4.67 -7.15
C VAL A 508 20.45 3.38 -7.61
N PHE A 509 21.15 2.29 -7.40
CA PHE A 509 20.69 0.93 -7.62
C PHE A 509 20.77 0.15 -6.32
N PHE A 510 19.91 -0.82 -6.14
CA PHE A 510 20.08 -1.79 -5.06
C PHE A 510 20.18 -3.21 -5.62
N VAL A 511 20.79 -4.08 -4.82
CA VAL A 511 20.96 -5.47 -5.16
C VAL A 511 19.88 -6.29 -4.44
N PRO A 512 18.92 -6.91 -5.16
CA PRO A 512 17.99 -7.86 -4.55
C PRO A 512 18.73 -9.00 -3.86
N ASP A 513 18.19 -9.52 -2.76
CA ASP A 513 18.84 -10.57 -2.00
C ASP A 513 19.09 -11.82 -2.84
N GLY A 514 20.29 -12.37 -2.73
CA GLY A 514 20.76 -13.49 -3.53
C GLY A 514 21.42 -13.12 -4.86
N MET A 515 21.28 -11.88 -5.34
CA MET A 515 21.90 -11.39 -6.57
C MET A 515 23.33 -10.90 -6.34
N LYS A 516 24.08 -10.77 -7.44
CA LYS A 516 25.37 -10.07 -7.50
C LYS A 516 25.25 -9.00 -8.57
N ALA A 517 25.63 -7.77 -8.23
CA ALA A 517 25.49 -6.65 -9.14
C ALA A 517 26.60 -6.67 -10.21
N GLU A 518 26.18 -6.77 -11.47
CA GLU A 518 27.00 -6.53 -12.64
C GLU A 518 26.32 -5.46 -13.50
N PHE A 519 27.11 -4.53 -14.01
CA PHE A 519 26.68 -3.45 -14.91
C PHE A 519 27.47 -3.58 -16.20
N VAL A 520 26.78 -3.63 -17.33
CA VAL A 520 27.37 -3.65 -18.67
C VAL A 520 26.88 -2.40 -19.41
N PHE A 521 27.79 -1.49 -19.68
CA PHE A 521 27.50 -0.28 -20.47
C PHE A 521 27.86 -0.49 -21.94
N GLU A 522 27.46 0.44 -22.76
CA GLU A 522 27.92 0.53 -24.14
C GLU A 522 29.44 0.64 -24.22
N LYS A 523 30.01 0.42 -25.42
CA LYS A 523 31.45 0.55 -25.65
C LYS A 523 31.91 2.00 -25.53
N ASP A 524 33.24 2.19 -25.33
CA ASP A 524 33.89 3.51 -25.26
C ASP A 524 33.54 4.39 -24.05
N VAL A 525 33.01 3.81 -22.98
CA VAL A 525 32.88 4.48 -21.68
C VAL A 525 34.16 4.33 -20.85
N MET A 526 34.30 5.23 -19.88
CA MET A 526 35.32 5.16 -18.83
C MET A 526 34.62 4.89 -17.50
N ILE A 527 35.01 3.84 -16.79
CA ILE A 527 34.55 3.52 -15.44
C ILE A 527 35.70 3.75 -14.47
N ASN A 528 35.52 4.62 -13.48
CA ASN A 528 36.56 5.03 -12.52
C ASN A 528 37.86 5.50 -13.20
N GLY A 529 37.78 6.08 -14.39
CA GLY A 529 38.93 6.55 -15.17
C GLY A 529 39.60 5.46 -16.02
N GLU A 530 39.16 4.22 -15.97
CA GLU A 530 39.66 3.11 -16.80
C GLU A 530 38.73 2.88 -18.01
N ARG A 531 39.31 2.52 -19.15
CA ARG A 531 38.55 2.19 -20.37
C ARG A 531 38.02 0.76 -20.28
N THR A 532 36.90 0.61 -19.64
CA THR A 532 36.12 -0.64 -19.50
C THR A 532 34.63 -0.31 -19.55
N ASN A 533 33.82 -1.24 -20.01
CA ASN A 533 32.36 -1.12 -20.05
C ASN A 533 31.65 -2.07 -19.07
N ILE A 534 32.38 -2.80 -18.24
CA ILE A 534 31.81 -3.74 -17.26
C ILE A 534 32.28 -3.34 -15.86
N TYR A 535 31.34 -3.28 -14.93
CA TYR A 535 31.61 -3.10 -13.52
C TYR A 535 30.90 -4.20 -12.70
N ARG A 536 31.62 -4.78 -11.74
CA ARG A 536 31.08 -5.75 -10.78
C ARG A 536 31.27 -5.23 -9.37
N SER A 537 30.18 -5.03 -8.67
CA SER A 537 30.24 -4.60 -7.27
C SER A 537 30.77 -5.70 -6.38
N GLN A 538 31.66 -5.33 -5.48
CA GLN A 538 32.35 -6.24 -4.55
C GLN A 538 31.83 -6.15 -3.12
N THR A 539 31.01 -5.16 -2.80
CA THR A 539 30.58 -4.87 -1.42
C THR A 539 29.17 -5.34 -1.13
N SER A 540 28.95 -5.74 0.11
CA SER A 540 27.66 -6.23 0.61
C SER A 540 26.70 -5.13 1.07
N GLU A 541 27.16 -3.91 1.35
CA GLU A 541 26.33 -2.82 1.87
C GLU A 541 26.24 -1.62 0.93
N THR A 542 27.39 -1.01 0.59
CA THR A 542 27.45 0.19 -0.26
C THR A 542 28.70 0.19 -1.10
N ASP A 543 28.55 0.50 -2.38
CA ASP A 543 29.61 0.68 -3.35
C ASP A 543 29.29 1.85 -4.27
N SER A 544 30.26 2.42 -4.94
CA SER A 544 30.02 3.41 -5.99
C SER A 544 31.14 3.49 -7.00
N PHE A 545 30.77 3.85 -8.22
CA PHE A 545 31.68 4.10 -9.31
C PHE A 545 31.22 5.26 -10.17
N THR A 546 32.15 5.84 -10.91
CA THR A 546 31.86 6.93 -11.87
C THR A 546 31.85 6.38 -13.28
N VAL A 547 30.90 6.84 -14.09
CA VAL A 547 30.80 6.54 -15.52
C VAL A 547 30.98 7.83 -16.29
N ARG A 548 31.83 7.80 -17.33
CA ARG A 548 32.08 8.96 -18.18
C ARG A 548 32.11 8.56 -19.65
N LYS A 549 31.46 9.35 -20.49
CA LYS A 549 31.58 9.31 -21.94
C LYS A 549 31.49 10.77 -22.47
N ASP A 550 32.45 11.18 -23.25
CA ASP A 550 32.56 12.53 -23.78
C ASP A 550 32.46 13.60 -22.67
N LYS A 551 31.37 14.38 -22.67
CA LYS A 551 31.08 15.44 -21.68
C LYS A 551 30.16 14.98 -20.55
N THR A 552 29.53 13.83 -20.69
CA THR A 552 28.62 13.25 -19.68
C THR A 552 29.42 12.51 -18.63
N THR A 553 29.14 12.83 -17.36
CA THR A 553 29.73 12.11 -16.23
C THR A 553 28.65 12.00 -15.14
N PHE A 554 28.50 10.82 -14.56
CA PHE A 554 27.63 10.59 -13.42
C PHE A 554 28.25 9.53 -12.49
N ARG A 555 27.70 9.47 -11.28
CA ARG A 555 28.00 8.45 -10.30
C ARG A 555 26.90 7.35 -10.34
N VAL A 556 27.30 6.12 -10.16
CA VAL A 556 26.42 5.00 -9.83
C VAL A 556 26.71 4.60 -8.40
N MET A 557 25.68 4.64 -7.55
CA MET A 557 25.70 4.15 -6.18
C MET A 557 24.96 2.81 -6.15
N VAL A 558 25.59 1.79 -5.60
CA VAL A 558 25.03 0.45 -5.44
C VAL A 558 24.89 0.16 -3.95
N ILE A 559 23.67 -0.14 -3.51
CA ILE A 559 23.37 -0.40 -2.10
C ILE A 559 22.73 -1.78 -1.91
N SER A 560 22.82 -2.31 -0.68
CA SER A 560 22.12 -3.55 -0.33
C SER A 560 20.59 -3.36 -0.28
N ARG A 561 19.84 -4.45 -0.31
CA ARG A 561 18.39 -4.45 -0.09
C ARG A 561 18.02 -3.74 1.22
N LYS A 562 18.74 -4.03 2.31
CA LYS A 562 18.53 -3.39 3.59
C LYS A 562 18.69 -1.87 3.53
N MET A 563 19.75 -1.39 2.89
CA MET A 563 19.96 0.06 2.72
C MET A 563 18.85 0.70 1.87
N ALA A 564 18.34 0.00 0.85
CA ALA A 564 17.22 0.49 0.05
C ALA A 564 15.94 0.60 0.88
N ASP A 565 15.68 -0.34 1.77
CA ASP A 565 14.54 -0.33 2.68
C ASP A 565 14.61 0.81 3.72
N GLU A 566 15.82 1.21 4.11
CA GLU A 566 16.09 2.32 5.05
C GLU A 566 16.19 3.69 4.35
N MET A 567 16.26 3.75 3.00
CA MET A 567 16.48 4.98 2.26
C MET A 567 15.23 5.87 2.18
N PHE A 568 15.42 7.17 2.39
CA PHE A 568 14.45 8.23 2.13
C PHE A 568 15.05 9.30 1.23
N ILE A 569 14.28 9.80 0.29
CA ILE A 569 14.61 10.94 -0.55
C ILE A 569 14.00 12.18 0.12
N ILE A 570 14.85 13.16 0.45
CA ILE A 570 14.45 14.44 1.03
C ILE A 570 14.64 15.58 0.04
N SER A 571 14.27 16.79 0.44
CA SER A 571 14.41 18.02 -0.35
C SER A 571 15.82 18.18 -0.93
N LYS A 572 15.91 18.81 -2.11
CA LYS A 572 17.14 18.99 -2.89
C LYS A 572 17.78 17.66 -3.35
N GLU A 573 16.94 16.64 -3.53
CA GLU A 573 17.37 15.32 -4.01
C GLU A 573 18.50 14.69 -3.19
N ARG A 574 18.47 14.85 -1.88
CA ARG A 574 19.42 14.27 -0.92
C ARG A 574 18.83 13.00 -0.30
N LEU A 575 19.69 12.12 0.21
CA LEU A 575 19.27 10.85 0.81
C LEU A 575 19.57 10.80 2.31
N ILE A 576 18.64 10.24 3.06
CA ILE A 576 18.83 9.82 4.46
C ILE A 576 18.46 8.33 4.54
N PHE A 577 19.30 7.56 5.22
CA PHE A 577 19.06 6.14 5.50
C PHE A 577 18.89 5.97 7.00
N THR A 578 17.76 5.42 7.41
CA THR A 578 17.42 5.18 8.82
C THR A 578 16.33 4.10 8.93
N ASP A 579 16.31 3.40 10.04
CA ASP A 579 15.26 2.43 10.38
C ASP A 579 14.03 3.06 11.06
N GLY A 580 14.06 4.36 11.41
CA GLY A 580 12.91 5.10 11.91
C GLY A 580 11.98 5.60 10.81
N ALA A 581 10.87 6.22 11.19
CA ALA A 581 10.00 6.93 10.25
C ALA A 581 10.51 8.36 10.06
N LEU A 582 10.84 8.72 8.82
CA LEU A 582 11.26 10.07 8.48
C LEU A 582 10.08 10.90 8.00
N LEU A 583 9.92 12.09 8.58
CA LEU A 583 8.88 13.05 8.21
C LEU A 583 9.55 14.37 7.79
N GLU A 584 9.20 14.87 6.62
CA GLU A 584 9.69 16.16 6.12
C GLU A 584 8.52 17.11 5.86
N ASP A 585 8.54 18.27 6.53
CA ASP A 585 7.56 19.34 6.37
C ASP A 585 8.19 20.73 6.61
N GLU A 586 7.38 21.75 6.73
CA GLU A 586 7.82 23.13 7.00
C GLU A 586 8.59 23.34 8.32
N ARG A 587 8.46 22.40 9.27
CA ARG A 587 9.19 22.39 10.55
C ARG A 587 10.62 21.87 10.41
N GLY A 588 10.89 21.15 9.32
CA GLY A 588 12.16 20.50 9.05
C GLY A 588 12.03 19.00 8.83
N ILE A 589 13.12 18.29 9.10
CA ILE A 589 13.17 16.83 9.03
C ILE A 589 13.09 16.26 10.44
N ARG A 590 12.12 15.41 10.67
CA ARG A 590 11.84 14.75 11.94
C ARG A 590 12.01 13.25 11.82
N LEU A 591 12.56 12.64 12.84
CA LEU A 591 12.65 11.19 12.98
C LEU A 591 11.70 10.74 14.08
N GLU A 592 10.74 9.90 13.75
CA GLU A 592 9.92 9.16 14.70
C GLU A 592 10.51 7.76 14.88
N THR A 593 10.80 7.40 16.13
CA THR A 593 11.51 6.15 16.46
C THR A 593 11.10 5.58 17.81
N THR A 594 11.31 4.29 17.96
CA THR A 594 11.18 3.55 19.22
C THR A 594 12.55 3.11 19.76
N GLN A 595 13.64 3.48 19.07
CA GLN A 595 15.00 3.10 19.41
C GLN A 595 15.69 4.23 20.17
N THR A 596 16.53 3.86 21.13
CA THR A 596 17.38 4.82 21.87
C THR A 596 18.62 5.22 21.09
N GLN A 597 19.11 4.37 20.20
CA GLN A 597 20.22 4.66 19.30
C GLN A 597 19.78 4.46 17.84
N ASN A 598 19.85 5.51 17.06
CA ASN A 598 19.42 5.52 15.66
C ASN A 598 20.62 5.76 14.76
N ARG A 599 20.97 4.78 13.93
CA ARG A 599 22.00 4.94 12.90
C ARG A 599 21.42 5.72 11.75
N ILE A 600 22.11 6.78 11.35
CA ILE A 600 21.70 7.61 10.22
C ILE A 600 22.88 7.73 9.26
N PHE A 601 22.64 7.36 7.99
CA PHE A 601 23.58 7.65 6.91
C PHE A 601 22.99 8.72 6.01
N THR A 602 23.83 9.51 5.36
CA THR A 602 23.41 10.60 4.49
C THR A 602 24.18 10.61 3.18
N TYR A 603 23.51 11.03 2.10
CA TYR A 603 24.18 11.32 0.84
C TYR A 603 23.62 12.62 0.24
N PRO A 604 24.48 13.58 -0.18
CA PRO A 604 25.93 13.58 0.07
C PRO A 604 26.28 13.68 1.57
N PRO A 605 27.55 13.43 1.94
CA PRO A 605 27.97 13.45 3.35
C PRO A 605 27.76 14.77 4.08
N ASP A 606 27.80 15.89 3.35
CA ASP A 606 27.63 17.25 3.86
C ASP A 606 26.21 17.55 4.40
N VAL A 607 25.23 16.69 4.12
CA VAL A 607 23.87 16.76 4.73
C VAL A 607 23.95 16.74 6.25
N LEU A 608 24.93 16.05 6.84
CA LEU A 608 25.16 16.05 8.30
C LEU A 608 25.43 17.44 8.87
N ASN A 609 25.93 18.38 8.08
CA ASN A 609 26.20 19.75 8.52
C ASN A 609 24.90 20.52 8.85
N ASP A 610 23.78 20.08 8.31
CA ASP A 610 22.47 20.67 8.54
C ASP A 610 21.79 20.10 9.81
N PHE A 611 22.38 19.10 10.48
CA PHE A 611 21.78 18.45 11.65
C PHE A 611 21.98 19.30 12.93
N ASN A 612 20.87 19.57 13.61
CA ASN A 612 20.85 20.48 14.78
C ASN A 612 21.40 19.86 16.10
N SER A 613 21.36 18.54 16.21
CA SER A 613 21.82 17.84 17.41
C SER A 613 22.18 16.40 17.06
N VAL A 614 23.46 16.14 16.98
CA VAL A 614 23.99 14.78 16.80
C VAL A 614 25.12 14.57 17.79
N ASN A 615 25.00 13.52 18.60
CA ASN A 615 25.98 13.28 19.67
C ASN A 615 27.31 12.71 19.16
N VAL A 616 27.30 12.04 17.99
CA VAL A 616 28.51 11.47 17.38
C VAL A 616 28.43 11.58 15.87
N CYS A 617 29.35 12.33 15.25
CA CYS A 617 29.58 12.31 13.81
C CYS A 617 30.90 11.62 13.53
N GLU A 618 30.88 10.53 12.80
CA GLU A 618 32.10 9.86 12.29
C GLU A 618 32.35 10.26 10.83
N PRO A 619 33.58 10.23 10.36
CA PRO A 619 33.89 10.48 8.96
C PRO A 619 33.19 9.46 8.07
N ALA A 620 32.90 9.91 6.86
CA ALA A 620 32.17 9.17 5.84
C ALA A 620 32.57 7.68 5.71
N VAL A 621 31.58 6.81 5.72
CA VAL A 621 31.77 5.39 5.40
C VAL A 621 32.20 5.30 3.93
N ASN A 622 33.40 4.76 3.70
CA ASN A 622 34.01 4.63 2.35
C ASN A 622 34.15 5.96 1.58
N GLY A 623 34.10 7.14 2.24
CA GLY A 623 34.16 8.44 1.59
C GLY A 623 32.93 8.84 0.77
N ILE A 624 31.85 8.04 0.81
CA ILE A 624 30.64 8.23 0.00
C ILE A 624 29.49 8.73 0.86
N LEU A 625 29.26 8.11 2.03
CA LEU A 625 28.17 8.44 2.93
C LEU A 625 28.68 9.16 4.18
N GLY A 626 27.95 10.16 4.64
CA GLY A 626 28.04 10.65 6.00
C GLY A 626 27.39 9.65 6.97
N PHE A 627 27.91 9.57 8.21
CA PHE A 627 27.38 8.69 9.24
C PHE A 627 27.28 9.40 10.58
N CYS A 628 26.16 9.21 11.27
CA CYS A 628 26.02 9.64 12.66
C CYS A 628 25.10 8.69 13.44
N ILE A 629 25.21 8.78 14.76
CA ILE A 629 24.30 8.13 15.70
C ILE A 629 23.50 9.22 16.42
N LEU A 630 22.19 9.15 16.31
CA LEU A 630 21.27 9.98 17.08
C LEU A 630 20.83 9.22 18.33
N GLU A 631 21.21 9.73 19.49
CA GLU A 631 20.79 9.16 20.77
C GLU A 631 19.51 9.83 21.27
N ILE A 632 18.53 9.01 21.61
CA ILE A 632 17.27 9.40 22.26
C ILE A 632 17.33 8.95 23.73
N PRO A 633 17.03 9.81 24.70
CA PRO A 633 16.98 9.39 26.09
C PRO A 633 16.03 8.21 26.29
N GLU A 634 16.50 7.23 27.05
CA GLU A 634 15.66 6.08 27.40
C GLU A 634 14.54 6.53 28.35
N VAL A 635 13.30 6.14 28.02
CA VAL A 635 12.13 6.43 28.83
C VAL A 635 11.52 5.11 29.27
N HIS A 636 11.47 4.88 30.57
CA HIS A 636 10.79 3.74 31.18
C HIS A 636 9.45 4.16 31.76
N ILE A 637 8.38 3.52 31.30
CA ILE A 637 7.03 3.72 31.81
C ILE A 637 6.60 2.42 32.48
N GLY A 638 6.60 2.43 33.81
CA GLY A 638 6.10 1.32 34.60
C GLY A 638 4.58 1.19 34.46
N VAL A 639 4.07 -0.03 34.50
CA VAL A 639 2.64 -0.32 34.52
C VAL A 639 2.31 -1.14 35.76
N GLU A 640 1.18 -0.85 36.40
CA GLU A 640 0.64 -1.69 37.46
C GLU A 640 -0.44 -2.59 36.86
N ILE A 641 -0.31 -3.91 37.09
CA ILE A 641 -1.23 -4.91 36.55
C ILE A 641 -1.87 -5.63 37.70
N GLU A 642 -3.20 -5.65 37.76
CA GLU A 642 -3.97 -6.40 38.74
C GLU A 642 -4.87 -7.41 38.02
N LYS A 643 -4.84 -8.66 38.47
CA LYS A 643 -5.78 -9.69 38.02
C LYS A 643 -7.07 -9.59 38.84
N VAL A 644 -8.13 -9.07 38.23
CA VAL A 644 -9.44 -8.84 38.90
C VAL A 644 -10.42 -10.00 38.74
N ALA A 645 -10.19 -10.88 37.75
CA ALA A 645 -10.91 -12.12 37.54
C ALA A 645 -10.06 -13.09 36.70
N ASP A 646 -10.50 -14.32 36.48
CA ASP A 646 -9.70 -15.36 35.79
C ASP A 646 -9.19 -14.91 34.38
N ASN A 647 -9.97 -14.14 33.68
CA ASN A 647 -9.67 -13.66 32.34
C ASN A 647 -9.80 -12.13 32.21
N ARG A 648 -9.71 -11.42 33.34
CA ARG A 648 -9.78 -9.94 33.37
C ARG A 648 -8.65 -9.36 34.19
N TYR A 649 -8.07 -8.30 33.64
CA TYR A 649 -6.93 -7.59 34.22
C TYR A 649 -7.17 -6.08 34.11
N THR A 650 -6.69 -5.33 35.07
CA THR A 650 -6.57 -3.87 34.98
C THR A 650 -5.12 -3.50 34.77
N VAL A 651 -4.90 -2.48 33.95
CA VAL A 651 -3.58 -1.89 33.69
C VAL A 651 -3.66 -0.42 34.01
N THR A 652 -2.94 -0.01 35.06
CA THR A 652 -2.86 1.38 35.51
C THR A 652 -1.55 1.99 35.07
N LEU A 653 -1.62 3.18 34.52
CA LEU A 653 -0.47 3.96 34.02
C LEU A 653 -0.10 5.07 35.00
N PRO A 654 1.19 5.44 35.09
CA PRO A 654 1.60 6.58 35.92
C PRO A 654 1.02 7.89 35.36
N GLU A 655 0.80 8.83 36.24
CA GLU A 655 0.44 10.20 35.86
C GLU A 655 1.48 10.78 34.90
N HIS A 656 1.05 11.48 33.87
CA HIS A 656 1.94 12.08 32.87
C HIS A 656 2.78 11.09 32.02
N PHE A 657 2.35 9.83 31.88
CA PHE A 657 3.05 8.80 31.08
C PHE A 657 3.39 9.24 29.64
N MET A 658 2.68 10.22 29.09
CA MET A 658 2.91 10.79 27.76
C MET A 658 3.93 11.94 27.71
N ALA A 659 4.50 12.33 28.86
CA ALA A 659 5.38 13.51 28.93
C ALA A 659 6.62 13.34 28.04
N GLY A 660 6.79 14.23 27.06
CA GLY A 660 7.94 14.22 26.14
C GLY A 660 7.88 13.16 25.04
N LEU A 661 6.77 12.42 24.91
CA LEU A 661 6.60 11.39 23.91
C LEU A 661 5.72 11.84 22.75
N LYS A 662 5.98 11.28 21.59
CA LYS A 662 5.11 11.35 20.40
C LYS A 662 3.85 10.50 20.59
N ASP A 663 4.05 9.27 21.04
CA ASP A 663 3.02 8.29 21.41
C ASP A 663 3.58 7.31 22.46
N ALA A 664 2.73 6.52 23.07
CA ALA A 664 3.09 5.40 23.92
C ALA A 664 2.26 4.19 23.47
N ARG A 665 2.91 3.10 23.06
CA ARG A 665 2.22 1.88 22.61
C ARG A 665 2.16 0.88 23.74
N LEU A 666 0.95 0.55 24.18
CA LEU A 666 0.72 -0.57 25.08
C LEU A 666 0.90 -1.86 24.29
N GLN A 667 1.89 -2.66 24.65
CA GLN A 667 2.16 -3.96 24.07
C GLN A 667 1.68 -5.04 24.99
N ILE A 668 0.77 -5.88 24.51
CA ILE A 668 0.10 -6.93 25.28
C ILE A 668 0.44 -8.28 24.66
N ASP A 669 1.12 -9.15 25.41
CA ASP A 669 1.31 -10.55 25.08
C ASP A 669 0.35 -11.39 25.91
N TYR A 670 -0.51 -12.16 25.23
CA TYR A 670 -1.51 -12.98 25.89
C TYR A 670 -1.73 -14.29 25.14
N THR A 671 -2.27 -15.27 25.84
CA THR A 671 -2.82 -16.48 25.25
C THR A 671 -4.32 -16.48 25.50
N GLY A 672 -5.08 -16.61 24.45
CA GLY A 672 -6.54 -16.52 24.44
C GLY A 672 -7.05 -16.44 23.01
N ASP A 673 -8.36 -16.37 22.84
CA ASP A 673 -8.99 -16.26 21.54
C ASP A 673 -9.03 -14.79 21.08
N ILE A 674 -9.75 -13.95 21.80
CA ILE A 674 -9.90 -12.52 21.48
C ILE A 674 -9.52 -11.70 22.71
N GLY A 675 -8.65 -10.70 22.52
CA GLY A 675 -8.40 -9.65 23.49
C GLY A 675 -9.35 -8.47 23.28
N HIS A 676 -9.86 -7.91 24.36
CA HIS A 676 -10.67 -6.69 24.35
C HIS A 676 -10.12 -5.72 25.38
N ALA A 677 -9.96 -4.46 25.00
CA ALA A 677 -9.50 -3.39 25.90
C ALA A 677 -10.60 -2.35 26.08
N PHE A 678 -10.81 -1.93 27.33
CA PHE A 678 -11.84 -0.96 27.71
C PHE A 678 -11.25 0.15 28.60
N ILE A 679 -11.81 1.35 28.48
CA ILE A 679 -11.66 2.45 29.44
C ILE A 679 -13.05 2.92 29.81
N ASP A 680 -13.35 3.02 31.10
CA ASP A 680 -14.69 3.42 31.62
C ASP A 680 -15.84 2.68 30.92
N GLY A 681 -15.69 1.36 30.76
CA GLY A 681 -16.68 0.46 30.14
C GLY A 681 -16.85 0.61 28.62
N LYS A 682 -16.10 1.51 27.96
CA LYS A 682 -16.10 1.67 26.50
C LYS A 682 -14.96 0.85 25.90
N MET A 683 -15.27 0.03 24.90
CA MET A 683 -14.25 -0.69 24.14
C MET A 683 -13.42 0.30 23.34
N ILE A 684 -12.11 0.28 23.54
CA ILE A 684 -11.14 1.15 22.84
C ILE A 684 -10.37 0.40 21.76
N ASN A 685 -10.22 -0.92 21.89
CA ASN A 685 -9.59 -1.77 20.90
C ASN A 685 -9.95 -3.24 21.14
N ASP A 686 -9.77 -4.05 20.13
CA ASP A 686 -9.90 -5.50 20.19
C ASP A 686 -8.87 -6.17 19.27
N ASN A 687 -8.52 -7.41 19.58
CA ASN A 687 -7.50 -8.17 18.85
C ASN A 687 -7.93 -9.62 18.70
N PHE A 688 -7.92 -10.09 17.46
CA PHE A 688 -8.04 -11.51 17.15
C PHE A 688 -6.64 -12.11 17.22
N SER A 689 -6.41 -12.96 18.22
CA SER A 689 -5.09 -13.54 18.48
C SER A 689 -4.57 -14.31 17.25
N ASN A 690 -3.48 -13.82 16.67
CA ASN A 690 -2.76 -14.45 15.57
C ASN A 690 -1.30 -14.78 15.92
N GLY A 691 -0.93 -14.66 17.20
CA GLY A 691 0.43 -14.90 17.69
C GLY A 691 1.33 -13.67 17.69
N ALA A 692 0.93 -12.57 17.07
CA ALA A 692 1.64 -11.28 17.19
C ALA A 692 1.32 -10.61 18.54
N VAL A 693 2.21 -9.71 18.95
CA VAL A 693 1.95 -8.81 20.09
C VAL A 693 0.82 -7.87 19.72
N TRP A 694 -0.17 -7.76 20.59
CA TRP A 694 -1.26 -6.80 20.44
C TRP A 694 -0.79 -5.41 20.88
N GLU A 695 -0.91 -4.41 20.00
CA GLU A 695 -0.49 -3.04 20.27
C GLU A 695 -1.70 -2.09 20.33
N ILE A 696 -1.68 -1.15 21.27
CA ILE A 696 -2.66 -0.06 21.38
C ILE A 696 -1.91 1.26 21.56
N GLY A 697 -2.12 2.22 20.65
CA GLY A 697 -1.60 3.58 20.78
C GLY A 697 -2.40 4.38 21.81
N LEU A 698 -1.72 4.87 22.84
CA LEU A 698 -2.37 5.48 24.01
C LEU A 698 -2.58 6.99 23.89
N LYS A 699 -1.95 7.65 22.90
CA LYS A 699 -2.05 9.11 22.74
C LYS A 699 -3.50 9.61 22.68
N ASN A 700 -4.36 8.87 21.97
CA ASN A 700 -5.76 9.26 21.81
C ASN A 700 -6.59 9.14 23.11
N PHE A 701 -6.10 8.40 24.07
CA PHE A 701 -6.77 8.07 25.35
C PHE A 701 -6.09 8.71 26.57
N ALA A 702 -5.11 9.60 26.35
CA ALA A 702 -4.31 10.16 27.45
C ALA A 702 -5.13 10.93 28.49
N LYS A 703 -6.24 11.55 28.07
CA LYS A 703 -7.13 12.30 28.99
C LYS A 703 -7.98 11.37 29.85
N GLU A 704 -8.47 10.30 29.27
CA GLU A 704 -9.26 9.27 29.95
C GLU A 704 -8.36 8.51 30.92
N LEU A 705 -7.18 8.10 30.48
CA LEU A 705 -6.21 7.35 31.26
C LEU A 705 -5.57 8.14 32.42
N ALA A 706 -5.69 9.47 32.42
CA ALA A 706 -5.33 10.27 33.59
C ALA A 706 -6.30 10.08 34.79
N LYS A 707 -7.42 9.41 34.58
CA LYS A 707 -8.50 9.24 35.59
C LYS A 707 -8.92 7.81 35.79
N ASP A 708 -8.62 6.93 34.82
CA ASP A 708 -9.10 5.57 34.80
C ASP A 708 -7.99 4.62 34.31
N CYS A 709 -8.20 3.32 34.47
CA CYS A 709 -7.30 2.26 34.02
C CYS A 709 -7.83 1.60 32.73
N ILE A 710 -6.96 0.85 32.06
CA ILE A 710 -7.37 -0.03 30.96
C ILE A 710 -7.80 -1.37 31.56
N THR A 711 -9.03 -1.79 31.28
CA THR A 711 -9.49 -3.14 31.56
C THR A 711 -9.27 -4.03 30.36
N ILE A 712 -8.51 -5.12 30.52
CA ILE A 712 -8.26 -6.12 29.50
C ILE A 712 -9.12 -7.33 29.82
N TYR A 713 -9.94 -7.75 28.85
CA TYR A 713 -10.70 -9.01 28.88
C TYR A 713 -10.17 -9.96 27.81
N ILE A 714 -9.84 -11.18 28.18
CA ILE A 714 -9.37 -12.21 27.26
C ILE A 714 -10.44 -13.30 27.17
N THR A 715 -11.03 -13.46 25.98
CA THR A 715 -11.89 -14.60 25.68
C THR A 715 -11.06 -15.87 25.67
N PRO A 716 -11.44 -16.93 26.42
CA PRO A 716 -10.66 -18.15 26.46
C PRO A 716 -10.67 -18.91 25.14
N ILE A 717 -9.54 -19.49 24.78
CA ILE A 717 -9.50 -20.60 23.82
C ILE A 717 -9.99 -21.85 24.57
N ARG A 718 -10.89 -22.59 23.97
CA ARG A 718 -11.47 -23.83 24.57
C ARG A 718 -11.01 -25.07 23.81
N GLU A 719 -10.94 -26.18 24.48
CA GLU A 719 -10.71 -27.46 23.83
C GLU A 719 -11.70 -27.67 22.67
N GLY A 720 -11.20 -28.16 21.54
CA GLY A 720 -11.98 -28.34 20.32
C GLY A 720 -12.30 -27.04 19.56
N ALA A 721 -11.70 -25.90 19.92
CA ALA A 721 -11.79 -24.71 19.11
C ALA A 721 -11.25 -24.97 17.71
N ASN A 722 -11.94 -24.41 16.72
CA ASN A 722 -11.64 -24.66 15.32
C ASN A 722 -11.06 -23.40 14.69
N VAL A 723 -9.76 -23.42 14.46
CA VAL A 723 -9.01 -22.36 13.78
C VAL A 723 -8.33 -22.92 12.54
N ASN A 724 -8.05 -22.04 11.57
CA ASN A 724 -7.31 -22.45 10.39
C ASN A 724 -5.91 -22.94 10.77
N VAL A 725 -5.45 -24.02 10.14
CA VAL A 725 -4.17 -24.69 10.45
C VAL A 725 -2.93 -23.82 10.22
N GLU A 726 -3.03 -22.82 9.34
CA GLU A 726 -1.96 -21.84 9.10
C GLU A 726 -1.87 -20.78 10.20
N SER A 727 -2.87 -20.71 11.07
CA SER A 727 -2.87 -19.76 12.17
C SER A 727 -1.83 -20.15 13.22
N ALA A 728 -1.11 -19.17 13.74
CA ALA A 728 -0.23 -19.35 14.90
C ALA A 728 -0.96 -19.90 16.14
N MET A 729 -2.30 -19.77 16.20
CA MET A 729 -3.13 -20.39 17.23
C MET A 729 -3.26 -21.90 17.08
N ALA A 730 -3.17 -22.44 15.86
CA ALA A 730 -3.30 -23.87 15.63
C ALA A 730 -2.25 -24.66 16.42
N ALA A 731 -1.01 -24.19 16.45
CA ALA A 731 0.07 -24.80 17.25
C ALA A 731 -0.20 -24.74 18.77
N ARG A 732 -0.95 -23.75 19.25
CA ARG A 732 -1.29 -23.59 20.66
C ARG A 732 -2.48 -24.46 21.09
N MET A 733 -3.29 -24.93 20.15
CA MET A 733 -4.46 -25.77 20.44
C MET A 733 -4.08 -27.12 21.02
N GLU A 734 -2.89 -27.63 20.71
CA GLU A 734 -2.38 -28.89 21.27
C GLU A 734 -2.12 -28.78 22.79
N GLU A 735 -1.94 -27.57 23.32
CA GLU A 735 -1.68 -27.32 24.74
C GLU A 735 -2.97 -27.11 25.57
N VAL A 736 -4.12 -27.03 24.91
CA VAL A 736 -5.40 -26.72 25.60
C VAL A 736 -6.09 -27.98 26.05
N THR A 737 -6.18 -28.19 27.38
CA THR A 737 -6.87 -29.36 28.00
C THR A 737 -8.33 -29.08 28.34
N GLU A 738 -8.68 -27.83 28.70
CA GLU A 738 -10.07 -27.41 28.98
C GLU A 738 -10.33 -26.04 28.35
N HIS A 739 -9.67 -25.03 28.87
CA HIS A 739 -9.65 -23.65 28.32
C HIS A 739 -8.40 -22.91 28.80
N ILE A 740 -7.99 -21.94 28.02
CA ILE A 740 -6.86 -21.09 28.39
C ILE A 740 -7.15 -19.61 28.06
N ALA A 741 -6.96 -18.76 29.07
CA ALA A 741 -6.96 -17.31 28.95
C ALA A 741 -5.91 -16.75 29.92
N ALA A 742 -4.80 -16.26 29.42
CA ALA A 742 -3.70 -15.78 30.26
C ALA A 742 -3.04 -14.55 29.68
N LEU A 743 -2.93 -13.51 30.48
CA LEU A 743 -2.07 -12.37 30.20
C LEU A 743 -0.64 -12.75 30.58
N LYS A 744 0.29 -12.71 29.62
CA LYS A 744 1.69 -13.11 29.82
C LYS A 744 2.56 -11.93 30.20
N ASN A 745 2.44 -10.83 29.43
CA ASN A 745 3.24 -9.64 29.62
C ASN A 745 2.50 -8.40 29.12
N VAL A 746 2.70 -7.28 29.80
CA VAL A 746 2.24 -5.96 29.37
C VAL A 746 3.38 -4.99 29.59
N ARG A 747 3.70 -4.22 28.57
CA ARG A 747 4.72 -3.19 28.63
C ARG A 747 4.33 -1.99 27.77
N ILE A 748 4.94 -0.84 28.07
CA ILE A 748 4.83 0.34 27.22
C ILE A 748 6.09 0.47 26.36
N GLN A 749 5.88 0.64 25.06
CA GLN A 749 6.93 1.04 24.13
C GLN A 749 6.79 2.54 23.86
N PRO A 750 7.73 3.36 24.33
CA PRO A 750 7.75 4.79 24.01
C PRO A 750 7.97 5.01 22.52
N VAL A 751 7.26 5.96 21.94
CA VAL A 751 7.50 6.48 20.59
C VAL A 751 8.00 7.91 20.75
N CYS A 752 9.23 8.14 20.34
CA CYS A 752 9.88 9.44 20.44
C CYS A 752 9.93 10.14 19.07
N GLU A 753 9.99 11.46 19.08
CA GLU A 753 10.22 12.27 17.89
C GLU A 753 11.42 13.19 18.14
N ALA A 754 12.36 13.21 17.22
CA ALA A 754 13.50 14.13 17.23
C ALA A 754 13.51 14.98 15.95
N ILE A 755 13.73 16.27 16.07
CA ILE A 755 13.96 17.17 14.93
C ILE A 755 15.44 17.09 14.57
N ILE A 756 15.78 16.43 13.46
CA ILE A 756 17.17 16.25 13.01
C ILE A 756 17.66 17.43 12.18
N VAL A 757 16.77 18.03 11.37
CA VAL A 757 17.03 19.28 10.63
C VAL A 757 15.89 20.25 10.88
N LYS A 758 16.21 21.52 11.15
CA LYS A 758 15.20 22.59 11.33
C LYS A 758 15.27 23.53 10.14
N TYR A 759 14.13 23.76 9.49
CA TYR A 759 14.01 24.70 8.35
C TYR A 759 13.72 26.13 8.79
#